data_6f322205f6ddec00e140f829141278d0
#
_entry.id   6f322205f6ddec00e140f829141278d0
#
_cell.length_a   1.000
_cell.length_b   1.000
_cell.length_c   1.000
_cell.angle_alpha   90.00
_cell.angle_beta   90.00
_cell.angle_gamma   90.00
#
_symmetry.space_group_name_H-M   'P 1'
#
loop_
_entity.id
_entity.type
_entity.pdbx_description
1 polymer ?
#
loop_
_entity_poly.entity_id
_entity_poly.type
_entity_poly.pdbx_seq_one_letter_code
_entity_poly.pdbx_strand_id
1 'polypeptide(L)'
;MHNNYIITIMPIKHIIILIAILINPILSCLLPANTIYDCYKVKYINDYNSDINETVYKIYKDKKNRIWIGTFDGIKLYNGKTLHEFNFDCKRPLNAVFDISEAFNGRIFIGLRNGLYEINEEENKCIHLFPDIKMINSLCYAENKLIIGSTNGLWIYDGNGKPEQIKIADNVISSNNNVNDIVSDYMNGIWFCTNEQLMYMDLNCKTVKKYKLNNNFTGYLRRLCIIKNNIYIGTLNSGLYTFNINNKHISKYVDLGTPVIFDLNTDGKDLLYIATDGNGAYVVDTRSNKIVREFHSSSSDIALPSDAVYTFWHDKENNVFWFGFSRDGLCYNYNIRNTFSVYRYKDLNTYNLSVRSFCINGKDMVIGTHNGCYYISEEKDIVHYFSPEDLSGRIITNIKYFSGHYVLASYEHGIRILNPNTLEVKLLKNNSEIENGNFGKLQIYKDSLLFACSNFGIFVFDKHFRLCEHYNSKNSELPDNYINDLLFDKGNKGWISTTGRFAIYDPSGNTIISKDLPENLFSNEANMSFNQCRNGDVLAITESNVYRAKSDMSELYPVDIYDRFNINKIQFICEKQNGDFWIGSDCGLFLVDKTWRFIGHYNENDNIPSLKFNRNEFTETPDGKFWFATNKGLVYTDQTRNDKMNAKVTADHIYIDDEKQNTSEYHGGKNNISIKWNIKSQKIVFFPLILDYSIPNGRYYEWSLNNKEYELCKEEEGIILESLPLGKNILDVKLSGHDETLSSYTITVLPSAWFYLETGLVLIMGIIVYRLVEYRKRMIRKKELMIQKRNLEITIAKESAVRKYIEEEQNRHKEEKEKRIQAMYQKSRLAYEEYVIMYQKVKECMDKEKLYTDPNLRITDLARKIGYNPTKLSQMFNQYLKQNFFDYINKLRLEEFKCYIEKNMDEQYTITAISEMCGFRKSTFFATFKKFENCTPAEYIQKDIH
;
A
#
# COMPACT_ATOMS: atom_id res chain seq x y z
N MET A 1 42.56 -74.80 -47.80
CA MET A 1 41.31 -74.49 -47.11
C MET A 1 41.27 -73.04 -46.82
N HIS A 2 40.60 -72.28 -47.72
CA HIS A 2 40.46 -70.80 -47.58
C HIS A 2 39.17 -70.48 -46.84
N ASN A 3 39.25 -69.77 -45.68
CA ASN A 3 38.15 -69.15 -45.07
C ASN A 3 38.06 -67.67 -45.43
N ASN A 4 37.12 -67.34 -46.33
CA ASN A 4 36.76 -65.96 -46.68
C ASN A 4 35.84 -65.40 -45.68
N TYR A 5 36.24 -64.39 -44.89
CA TYR A 5 35.37 -63.51 -44.12
C TYR A 5 34.83 -62.38 -45.02
N ILE A 6 33.57 -62.48 -45.35
CA ILE A 6 32.86 -61.40 -46.00
C ILE A 6 32.49 -60.38 -44.94
N ILE A 7 33.22 -59.22 -44.90
CA ILE A 7 32.81 -58.05 -44.09
C ILE A 7 31.77 -57.28 -44.92
N THR A 8 30.46 -57.39 -44.52
CA THR A 8 29.38 -56.62 -45.08
C THR A 8 29.52 -55.21 -44.55
N ILE A 9 29.99 -54.28 -45.40
CA ILE A 9 30.02 -52.84 -45.12
C ILE A 9 28.58 -52.33 -45.15
N MET A 10 28.03 -51.95 -43.99
CA MET A 10 26.72 -51.27 -43.91
C MET A 10 26.75 -49.96 -44.74
N PRO A 11 25.73 -49.69 -45.56
CA PRO A 11 25.67 -48.44 -46.31
C PRO A 11 25.66 -47.26 -45.39
N ILE A 12 26.46 -46.24 -45.73
CA ILE A 12 26.69 -45.01 -44.98
C ILE A 12 25.37 -44.32 -44.53
N LYS A 13 24.30 -44.46 -45.29
CA LYS A 13 22.97 -43.97 -44.90
C LYS A 13 22.44 -44.60 -43.61
N HIS A 14 22.72 -45.84 -43.30
CA HIS A 14 22.24 -46.48 -42.05
C HIS A 14 23.11 -46.10 -40.86
N ILE A 15 24.35 -45.77 -41.07
CA ILE A 15 25.24 -45.23 -40.03
C ILE A 15 24.84 -43.79 -39.69
N ILE A 16 24.45 -42.97 -40.65
CA ILE A 16 23.96 -41.61 -40.44
C ILE A 16 22.61 -41.64 -39.71
N ILE A 17 21.70 -42.56 -40.01
CA ILE A 17 20.44 -42.74 -39.31
C ILE A 17 20.66 -43.22 -37.87
N LEU A 18 21.60 -44.15 -37.63
CA LEU A 18 21.92 -44.62 -36.30
C LEU A 18 22.58 -43.54 -35.43
N ILE A 19 23.44 -42.70 -36.03
CA ILE A 19 24.04 -41.51 -35.37
C ILE A 19 22.97 -40.47 -35.08
N ALA A 20 22.01 -40.23 -35.97
CA ALA A 20 20.89 -39.32 -35.76
C ALA A 20 19.94 -39.79 -34.65
N ILE A 21 19.70 -41.12 -34.55
CA ILE A 21 18.88 -41.73 -33.51
C ILE A 21 19.60 -41.73 -32.14
N LEU A 22 20.93 -41.82 -32.11
CA LEU A 22 21.72 -41.75 -30.87
C LEU A 22 22.02 -40.31 -30.40
N ILE A 23 22.05 -39.34 -31.32
CA ILE A 23 22.28 -37.92 -30.99
C ILE A 23 20.98 -37.21 -30.58
N ASN A 24 19.80 -37.60 -31.09
CA ASN A 24 18.53 -37.02 -30.76
C ASN A 24 18.16 -37.05 -29.24
N PRO A 25 18.35 -38.18 -28.51
CA PRO A 25 18.12 -38.15 -27.06
C PRO A 25 19.20 -37.39 -26.27
N ILE A 26 20.44 -37.24 -26.83
CA ILE A 26 21.50 -36.46 -26.20
C ILE A 26 21.28 -34.96 -26.46
N LEU A 27 20.78 -34.58 -27.62
CA LEU A 27 20.40 -33.20 -27.94
C LEU A 27 19.13 -32.76 -27.19
N SER A 28 18.18 -33.67 -26.94
CA SER A 28 17.00 -33.37 -26.10
C SER A 28 17.34 -33.27 -24.59
N CYS A 29 18.46 -33.85 -24.14
CA CYS A 29 18.98 -33.64 -22.78
C CYS A 29 19.89 -32.41 -22.64
N LEU A 30 20.31 -31.80 -23.77
CA LEU A 30 21.10 -30.56 -23.80
C LEU A 30 20.29 -29.30 -24.13
N LEU A 31 19.04 -29.43 -24.44
CA LEU A 31 18.13 -28.29 -24.40
C LEU A 31 17.90 -27.95 -22.90
N PRO A 32 18.26 -26.74 -22.45
CA PRO A 32 17.94 -26.37 -21.09
C PRO A 32 16.44 -26.49 -20.92
N ALA A 33 16.03 -27.40 -20.04
CA ALA A 33 14.68 -27.41 -19.55
C ALA A 33 14.42 -25.99 -18.98
N ASN A 34 13.38 -25.37 -19.45
CA ASN A 34 12.91 -24.04 -19.08
C ASN A 34 13.88 -22.91 -19.48
N THR A 35 13.87 -22.52 -20.75
CA THR A 35 13.98 -21.11 -21.07
C THR A 35 12.72 -20.47 -20.46
N ILE A 36 12.86 -19.96 -19.25
CA ILE A 36 11.96 -18.96 -18.69
C ILE A 36 12.00 -17.84 -19.73
N TYR A 37 10.97 -17.75 -20.56
CA TYR A 37 10.77 -16.57 -21.39
C TYR A 37 10.52 -15.44 -20.41
N ASP A 38 11.52 -14.59 -20.21
CA ASP A 38 11.33 -13.34 -19.52
C ASP A 38 10.23 -12.60 -20.26
N CYS A 39 9.03 -12.58 -19.69
CA CYS A 39 7.93 -11.81 -20.22
C CYS A 39 8.19 -10.34 -19.91
N TYR A 40 8.52 -9.56 -20.92
CA TYR A 40 8.70 -8.12 -20.79
C TYR A 40 7.40 -7.41 -21.13
N LYS A 41 7.05 -6.39 -20.35
CA LYS A 41 6.04 -5.41 -20.73
C LYS A 41 6.69 -4.09 -21.07
N VAL A 42 6.07 -3.34 -21.95
CA VAL A 42 6.50 -1.99 -22.32
C VAL A 42 5.60 -0.99 -21.61
N LYS A 43 6.23 -0.06 -20.88
CA LYS A 43 5.55 1.09 -20.32
C LYS A 43 5.88 2.32 -21.15
N TYR A 44 4.84 2.94 -21.70
CA TYR A 44 4.91 4.28 -22.29
C TYR A 44 4.88 5.30 -21.16
N ILE A 45 5.74 6.30 -21.24
CA ILE A 45 5.71 7.41 -20.30
C ILE A 45 4.75 8.46 -20.84
N ASN A 46 3.50 8.33 -20.40
CA ASN A 46 2.43 9.27 -20.69
C ASN A 46 1.96 9.82 -19.35
N ASP A 47 2.10 11.10 -19.14
CA ASP A 47 1.46 11.75 -17.99
C ASP A 47 0.05 12.18 -18.41
N TYR A 48 -0.92 12.19 -17.49
CA TYR A 48 -2.30 12.61 -17.73
C TYR A 48 -2.42 14.03 -18.31
N ASN A 49 -1.34 14.82 -18.25
CA ASN A 49 -1.28 16.22 -18.70
C ASN A 49 -0.22 16.52 -19.78
N SER A 50 0.69 15.58 -20.12
CA SER A 50 1.70 15.81 -21.16
C SER A 50 2.22 14.48 -21.72
N ASP A 51 1.74 14.08 -22.88
CA ASP A 51 2.35 12.99 -23.64
C ASP A 51 3.72 13.45 -24.15
N ILE A 52 4.79 12.65 -23.91
CA ILE A 52 6.04 12.85 -24.62
C ILE A 52 5.84 12.32 -26.05
N ASN A 53 5.17 13.06 -26.89
CA ASN A 53 4.96 12.73 -28.32
C ASN A 53 6.04 13.36 -29.21
N GLU A 54 7.12 13.81 -28.62
CA GLU A 54 8.20 14.53 -29.27
C GLU A 54 9.46 13.67 -29.39
N THR A 55 10.43 14.12 -30.18
CA THR A 55 11.70 13.44 -30.33
C THR A 55 12.50 13.43 -29.02
N VAL A 56 12.91 12.26 -28.58
CA VAL A 56 13.82 12.06 -27.44
C VAL A 56 15.24 11.84 -27.96
N TYR A 57 16.14 12.76 -27.63
CA TYR A 57 17.51 12.72 -28.10
C TYR A 57 18.48 12.03 -27.14
N LYS A 58 18.22 12.15 -25.83
CA LYS A 58 19.09 11.59 -24.81
C LYS A 58 18.32 11.11 -23.58
N ILE A 59 18.74 9.99 -23.05
CA ILE A 59 18.31 9.44 -21.77
C ILE A 59 19.54 9.36 -20.89
N TYR A 60 19.45 9.90 -19.67
CA TYR A 60 20.55 9.93 -18.72
C TYR A 60 20.06 9.61 -17.30
N LYS A 61 20.68 8.65 -16.63
CA LYS A 61 20.43 8.32 -15.22
C LYS A 61 21.46 9.03 -14.35
N ASP A 62 21.00 9.85 -13.43
CA ASP A 62 21.87 10.53 -12.48
C ASP A 62 22.28 9.64 -11.30
N LYS A 63 23.21 10.12 -10.48
CA LYS A 63 23.68 9.41 -9.27
C LYS A 63 22.62 9.22 -8.20
N LYS A 64 21.50 9.96 -8.31
CA LYS A 64 20.33 9.83 -7.46
C LYS A 64 19.29 8.82 -8.01
N ASN A 65 19.63 8.07 -9.05
CA ASN A 65 18.77 7.11 -9.75
C ASN A 65 17.56 7.73 -10.48
N ARG A 66 17.56 9.03 -10.78
CA ARG A 66 16.51 9.71 -11.54
C ARG A 66 16.84 9.70 -13.02
N ILE A 67 15.82 9.68 -13.87
CA ILE A 67 15.98 9.64 -15.32
C ILE A 67 15.76 11.02 -15.91
N TRP A 68 16.80 11.58 -16.48
CA TRP A 68 16.77 12.82 -17.24
C TRP A 68 16.52 12.52 -18.71
N ILE A 69 15.61 13.26 -19.32
CA ILE A 69 15.13 13.01 -20.68
C ILE A 69 15.33 14.30 -21.47
N GLY A 70 16.29 14.29 -22.40
CA GLY A 70 16.54 15.38 -23.33
C GLY A 70 15.63 15.24 -24.54
N THR A 71 14.72 16.18 -24.74
CA THR A 71 13.72 16.17 -25.80
C THR A 71 13.89 17.32 -26.76
N PHE A 72 13.06 17.34 -27.81
CA PHE A 72 13.01 18.45 -28.79
C PHE A 72 12.55 19.76 -28.12
N ASP A 73 11.68 19.68 -27.10
CA ASP A 73 11.08 20.85 -26.43
C ASP A 73 11.68 21.15 -25.06
N GLY A 74 12.74 20.48 -24.68
CA GLY A 74 13.44 20.77 -23.42
C GLY A 74 13.95 19.57 -22.67
N ILE A 75 14.16 19.79 -21.37
CA ILE A 75 14.60 18.77 -20.44
C ILE A 75 13.46 18.36 -19.51
N LYS A 76 13.29 17.08 -19.34
CA LYS A 76 12.33 16.52 -18.40
C LYS A 76 13.02 15.58 -17.43
N LEU A 77 12.53 15.56 -16.20
CA LEU A 77 12.98 14.64 -15.17
C LEU A 77 11.88 13.65 -14.84
N TYR A 78 12.15 12.37 -15.00
CA TYR A 78 11.24 11.30 -14.65
C TYR A 78 11.71 10.60 -13.37
N ASN A 79 10.84 10.54 -12.38
CA ASN A 79 11.09 9.92 -11.07
C ASN A 79 10.44 8.54 -10.88
N GLY A 80 9.97 7.92 -11.96
CA GLY A 80 9.23 6.65 -11.93
C GLY A 80 7.71 6.82 -11.92
N LYS A 81 7.21 8.02 -11.56
CA LYS A 81 5.78 8.33 -11.46
C LYS A 81 5.39 9.55 -12.28
N THR A 82 6.05 10.66 -12.08
CA THR A 82 5.73 11.95 -12.69
C THR A 82 6.86 12.48 -13.55
N LEU A 83 6.51 13.24 -14.57
CA LEU A 83 7.42 14.02 -15.39
C LEU A 83 7.48 15.45 -14.86
N HIS A 84 8.68 15.94 -14.60
CA HIS A 84 8.92 17.30 -14.17
C HIS A 84 9.66 18.09 -15.26
N GLU A 85 9.13 19.24 -15.65
CA GLU A 85 9.69 20.11 -16.67
C GLU A 85 10.42 21.30 -16.03
N PHE A 86 11.50 21.75 -16.65
CA PHE A 86 12.29 22.89 -16.19
C PHE A 86 12.11 24.09 -17.11
N ASN A 87 11.99 25.28 -16.52
CA ASN A 87 11.81 26.51 -17.24
C ASN A 87 13.13 27.06 -17.80
N PHE A 88 13.09 27.56 -19.03
CA PHE A 88 14.20 28.26 -19.66
C PHE A 88 14.01 29.78 -19.58
N ASP A 89 15.08 30.50 -19.27
CA ASP A 89 15.04 31.97 -19.21
C ASP A 89 14.86 32.67 -20.56
N CYS A 90 14.88 31.92 -21.68
CA CYS A 90 14.76 32.48 -23.03
C CYS A 90 13.38 32.30 -23.65
N LYS A 91 12.86 33.39 -24.25
CA LYS A 91 11.50 33.51 -24.80
C LYS A 91 11.26 32.80 -26.16
N ARG A 92 12.13 31.91 -26.64
CA ARG A 92 11.94 31.23 -27.96
C ARG A 92 12.29 29.76 -27.92
N PRO A 93 11.54 28.92 -28.65
CA PRO A 93 11.68 27.47 -28.63
C PRO A 93 12.84 27.01 -29.51
N LEU A 94 14.04 27.00 -28.97
CA LEU A 94 15.19 26.24 -29.54
C LEU A 94 15.77 25.37 -28.40
N ASN A 95 14.84 24.71 -27.70
CA ASN A 95 15.15 24.05 -26.43
C ASN A 95 15.51 22.57 -26.62
N ALA A 96 15.78 22.11 -27.86
CA ALA A 96 16.20 20.73 -28.10
C ALA A 96 17.49 20.40 -27.35
N VAL A 97 17.39 19.45 -26.42
CA VAL A 97 18.49 18.98 -25.58
C VAL A 97 19.12 17.76 -26.25
N PHE A 98 20.34 17.91 -26.76
CA PHE A 98 21.05 16.87 -27.51
C PHE A 98 21.90 15.96 -26.61
N ASP A 99 22.40 16.47 -25.51
CA ASP A 99 23.18 15.67 -24.58
C ASP A 99 23.08 16.18 -23.15
N ILE A 100 23.31 15.31 -22.17
CA ILE A 100 23.20 15.54 -20.74
C ILE A 100 24.44 14.98 -20.05
N SER A 101 25.03 15.72 -19.12
CA SER A 101 26.19 15.27 -18.35
C SER A 101 26.10 15.73 -16.91
N GLU A 102 26.44 14.85 -15.97
CA GLU A 102 26.50 15.14 -14.53
C GLU A 102 27.93 15.31 -14.08
N ALA A 103 28.22 16.41 -13.37
CA ALA A 103 29.48 16.63 -12.71
C ALA A 103 29.63 15.78 -11.43
N PHE A 104 30.84 15.69 -10.91
CA PHE A 104 31.13 14.92 -9.70
C PHE A 104 30.34 15.43 -8.48
N ASN A 105 30.11 16.72 -8.42
CA ASN A 105 29.34 17.39 -7.35
C ASN A 105 27.81 17.34 -7.54
N GLY A 106 27.32 16.61 -8.53
CA GLY A 106 25.89 16.44 -8.81
C GLY A 106 25.24 17.54 -9.66
N ARG A 107 26.02 18.53 -10.16
CA ARG A 107 25.51 19.54 -11.10
C ARG A 107 25.18 18.90 -12.44
N ILE A 108 23.98 19.17 -12.97
CA ILE A 108 23.53 18.66 -14.26
C ILE A 108 23.73 19.74 -15.32
N PHE A 109 24.46 19.39 -16.38
CA PHE A 109 24.70 20.23 -17.55
C PHE A 109 23.96 19.65 -18.75
N ILE A 110 23.33 20.53 -19.54
CA ILE A 110 22.60 20.16 -20.74
C ILE A 110 23.13 20.94 -21.94
N GLY A 111 23.30 20.23 -23.04
CA GLY A 111 23.75 20.78 -24.30
C GLY A 111 22.58 21.02 -25.26
N LEU A 112 22.36 22.30 -25.61
CA LEU A 112 21.30 22.73 -26.50
C LEU A 112 21.86 23.32 -27.80
N ARG A 113 20.94 23.59 -28.73
CA ARG A 113 21.27 24.23 -30.00
C ARG A 113 21.81 25.67 -29.81
N ASN A 114 21.39 26.35 -28.76
CA ASN A 114 21.78 27.74 -28.48
C ASN A 114 22.86 27.88 -27.39
N GLY A 115 23.41 26.80 -26.86
CA GLY A 115 24.51 26.86 -25.89
C GLY A 115 24.43 25.84 -24.76
N LEU A 116 25.27 26.07 -23.74
CA LEU A 116 25.34 25.26 -22.53
C LEU A 116 24.45 25.84 -21.44
N TYR A 117 23.69 24.96 -20.81
CA TYR A 117 22.88 25.31 -19.66
C TYR A 117 23.22 24.43 -18.45
N GLU A 118 23.02 24.98 -17.28
CA GLU A 118 23.06 24.26 -16.01
C GLU A 118 21.66 24.23 -15.41
N ILE A 119 21.26 23.12 -14.83
CA ILE A 119 19.96 22.98 -14.17
C ILE A 119 20.05 23.46 -12.73
N ASN A 120 19.23 24.43 -12.36
CA ASN A 120 18.97 24.82 -10.99
C ASN A 120 17.64 24.18 -10.56
N GLU A 121 17.73 23.06 -9.82
CA GLU A 121 16.56 22.33 -9.34
C GLU A 121 15.75 23.12 -8.32
N GLU A 122 16.40 23.98 -7.50
CA GLU A 122 15.72 24.77 -6.45
C GLU A 122 14.80 25.83 -7.05
N GLU A 123 15.27 26.50 -8.12
CA GLU A 123 14.49 27.54 -8.79
C GLU A 123 13.62 27.01 -9.94
N ASN A 124 13.71 25.70 -10.23
CA ASN A 124 13.07 25.05 -11.39
C ASN A 124 13.42 25.72 -12.72
N LYS A 125 14.71 26.01 -12.92
CA LYS A 125 15.19 26.79 -14.07
C LYS A 125 16.43 26.19 -14.71
N CYS A 126 16.57 26.42 -16.02
CA CYS A 126 17.78 26.17 -16.78
C CYS A 126 18.53 27.48 -16.95
N ILE A 127 19.74 27.57 -16.39
CA ILE A 127 20.59 28.77 -16.40
C ILE A 127 21.53 28.70 -17.60
N HIS A 128 21.47 29.68 -18.50
CA HIS A 128 22.35 29.77 -19.66
C HIS A 128 23.75 30.20 -19.26
N LEU A 129 24.75 29.34 -19.46
CA LEU A 129 26.13 29.63 -19.02
C LEU A 129 26.96 30.37 -20.07
N PHE A 130 27.04 29.83 -21.31
CA PHE A 130 27.96 30.31 -22.34
C PHE A 130 27.26 30.43 -23.72
N PRO A 131 26.76 31.64 -24.05
CA PRO A 131 26.05 31.85 -25.33
C PRO A 131 26.98 31.83 -26.57
N ASP A 132 28.29 31.95 -26.37
CA ASP A 132 29.30 31.90 -27.47
C ASP A 132 29.50 30.47 -28.01
N ILE A 133 29.18 29.42 -27.23
CA ILE A 133 29.26 28.04 -27.65
C ILE A 133 27.94 27.67 -28.30
N LYS A 134 27.93 27.47 -29.62
CA LYS A 134 26.71 27.21 -30.40
C LYS A 134 26.55 25.74 -30.67
N MET A 135 25.31 25.29 -30.64
CA MET A 135 24.88 23.92 -30.99
C MET A 135 25.81 22.85 -30.42
N ILE A 136 25.53 22.50 -29.19
CA ILE A 136 26.27 21.48 -28.45
C ILE A 136 25.72 20.13 -28.87
N ASN A 137 26.59 19.25 -29.41
CA ASN A 137 26.22 17.91 -29.85
C ASN A 137 26.53 16.83 -28.80
N SER A 138 27.56 17.04 -27.96
CA SER A 138 27.98 16.07 -26.98
C SER A 138 28.62 16.72 -25.76
N LEU A 139 28.40 16.19 -24.60
CA LEU A 139 28.97 16.57 -23.32
C LEU A 139 29.63 15.36 -22.66
N CYS A 140 30.86 15.52 -22.18
CA CYS A 140 31.57 14.49 -21.44
C CYS A 140 32.22 15.07 -20.20
N TYR A 141 31.93 14.52 -19.02
CA TYR A 141 32.60 14.92 -17.79
C TYR A 141 33.73 13.96 -17.46
N ALA A 142 34.94 14.43 -17.49
CA ALA A 142 36.14 13.64 -17.22
C ALA A 142 37.21 14.47 -16.50
N GLU A 143 37.96 13.88 -15.55
CA GLU A 143 39.03 14.55 -14.79
C GLU A 143 38.61 15.89 -14.18
N ASN A 144 37.42 15.95 -13.57
CA ASN A 144 36.79 17.14 -12.98
C ASN A 144 36.60 18.32 -13.96
N LYS A 145 36.55 18.04 -15.27
CA LYS A 145 36.32 19.02 -16.33
C LYS A 145 35.14 18.60 -17.18
N LEU A 146 34.32 19.56 -17.59
CA LEU A 146 33.30 19.35 -18.59
C LEU A 146 33.88 19.63 -19.97
N ILE A 147 33.89 18.62 -20.81
CA ILE A 147 34.33 18.69 -22.20
C ILE A 147 33.10 18.85 -23.08
N ILE A 148 33.09 19.85 -23.94
CA ILE A 148 31.93 20.28 -24.70
C ILE A 148 32.25 20.16 -26.20
N GLY A 149 31.55 19.30 -26.89
CA GLY A 149 31.57 19.14 -28.34
C GLY A 149 30.48 19.97 -28.98
N SER A 150 30.88 20.87 -29.86
CA SER A 150 29.96 21.81 -30.50
C SER A 150 30.27 21.96 -31.99
N THR A 151 29.34 22.60 -32.71
CA THR A 151 29.54 22.91 -34.14
C THR A 151 30.70 23.86 -34.40
N ASN A 152 31.09 24.64 -33.41
CA ASN A 152 32.23 25.56 -33.52
C ASN A 152 33.48 25.09 -32.77
N GLY A 153 33.58 23.82 -32.41
CA GLY A 153 34.78 23.17 -31.93
C GLY A 153 34.62 22.45 -30.60
N LEU A 154 35.79 22.09 -30.04
CA LEU A 154 35.91 21.43 -28.74
C LEU A 154 36.27 22.47 -27.66
N TRP A 155 35.56 22.40 -26.53
CA TRP A 155 35.78 23.32 -25.41
C TRP A 155 35.98 22.55 -24.12
N ILE A 156 36.72 23.11 -23.19
CA ILE A 156 36.91 22.58 -21.82
C ILE A 156 36.47 23.61 -20.81
N TYR A 157 35.63 23.22 -19.86
CA TYR A 157 35.18 23.99 -18.73
C TYR A 157 35.58 23.31 -17.43
N ASP A 158 36.39 23.98 -16.62
CA ASP A 158 36.92 23.44 -15.34
C ASP A 158 36.01 23.77 -14.12
N GLY A 159 34.82 24.33 -14.37
CA GLY A 159 33.87 24.70 -13.32
C GLY A 159 33.99 26.16 -12.89
N ASN A 160 35.05 26.89 -13.30
CA ASN A 160 35.30 28.29 -12.94
C ASN A 160 35.62 29.15 -14.18
N GLY A 161 35.04 30.34 -14.23
CA GLY A 161 35.34 31.29 -15.31
C GLY A 161 34.77 30.96 -16.67
N LYS A 162 35.52 31.20 -17.72
CA LYS A 162 35.15 30.94 -19.12
C LYS A 162 35.73 29.61 -19.63
N PRO A 163 34.99 28.88 -20.48
CA PRO A 163 35.52 27.69 -21.11
C PRO A 163 36.68 28.02 -22.11
N GLU A 164 37.64 27.15 -22.16
CA GLU A 164 38.79 27.22 -23.07
C GLU A 164 38.50 26.47 -24.38
N GLN A 165 38.70 27.10 -25.51
CA GLN A 165 38.55 26.48 -26.81
C GLN A 165 39.84 25.77 -27.22
N ILE A 166 39.73 24.51 -27.64
CA ILE A 166 40.82 23.70 -28.10
C ILE A 166 40.96 23.81 -29.63
N LYS A 167 42.12 24.08 -30.13
CA LYS A 167 42.37 24.12 -31.57
C LYS A 167 42.36 22.70 -32.16
N ILE A 168 41.41 22.42 -33.04
CA ILE A 168 41.29 21.16 -33.73
C ILE A 168 41.89 21.24 -35.16
N ALA A 169 41.77 22.39 -35.82
CA ALA A 169 42.25 22.63 -37.19
C ALA A 169 42.87 24.02 -37.31
N ASP A 170 43.74 24.13 -38.29
CA ASP A 170 44.49 25.37 -38.54
C ASP A 170 43.64 26.51 -39.13
N ASN A 171 42.44 26.20 -39.71
CA ASN A 171 41.53 27.16 -40.31
C ASN A 171 40.21 27.21 -39.57
N VAL A 172 39.75 28.40 -39.18
CA VAL A 172 38.57 28.69 -38.34
C VAL A 172 37.21 28.42 -39.04
N ILE A 173 37.20 28.14 -40.34
CA ILE A 173 36.00 27.97 -41.17
C ILE A 173 36.11 26.69 -42.00
N SER A 174 36.04 25.54 -41.36
CA SER A 174 35.85 24.29 -42.07
C SER A 174 34.83 23.40 -41.36
N SER A 175 34.12 22.57 -42.12
CA SER A 175 33.24 21.49 -41.62
C SER A 175 33.95 20.54 -40.64
N ASN A 176 35.25 20.64 -40.55
CA ASN A 176 36.16 19.87 -39.68
C ASN A 176 36.17 20.32 -38.24
N ASN A 177 35.50 21.41 -37.86
CA ASN A 177 35.40 21.88 -36.47
C ASN A 177 34.14 21.38 -35.76
N ASN A 178 33.18 20.81 -36.48
CA ASN A 178 31.97 20.28 -35.86
C ASN A 178 32.29 18.98 -35.12
N VAL A 179 32.30 19.03 -33.79
CA VAL A 179 32.47 17.86 -32.94
C VAL A 179 31.11 17.19 -32.73
N ASN A 180 30.97 15.98 -33.22
CA ASN A 180 29.73 15.23 -33.17
C ASN A 180 29.53 14.46 -31.86
N ASP A 181 30.64 13.84 -31.36
CA ASP A 181 30.56 13.04 -30.15
C ASP A 181 31.90 12.97 -29.41
N ILE A 182 31.83 12.73 -28.10
CA ILE A 182 33.00 12.69 -27.20
C ILE A 182 32.79 11.53 -26.22
N VAL A 183 33.81 10.71 -26.05
CA VAL A 183 33.84 9.63 -25.06
C VAL A 183 35.16 9.62 -24.31
N SER A 184 35.09 9.44 -22.98
CA SER A 184 36.27 9.30 -22.13
C SER A 184 36.89 7.91 -22.27
N ASP A 185 38.26 7.82 -22.24
CA ASP A 185 38.97 6.55 -22.14
C ASP A 185 39.12 6.08 -20.69
N TYR A 186 38.54 6.81 -19.70
CA TYR A 186 38.62 6.55 -18.25
C TYR A 186 40.08 6.52 -17.70
N MET A 187 41.04 6.99 -18.46
CA MET A 187 42.42 7.06 -18.00
C MET A 187 42.98 8.47 -17.89
N ASN A 188 42.85 9.34 -18.74
CA ASN A 188 43.25 10.77 -18.74
C ASN A 188 43.00 11.41 -20.10
N GLY A 189 42.29 10.76 -20.98
CA GLY A 189 42.07 11.21 -22.35
C GLY A 189 40.63 11.08 -22.80
N ILE A 190 40.38 11.70 -23.91
CA ILE A 190 39.08 11.63 -24.58
C ILE A 190 39.31 11.28 -26.07
N TRP A 191 38.39 10.48 -26.56
CA TRP A 191 38.20 10.29 -27.99
C TRP A 191 37.03 11.12 -28.47
N PHE A 192 37.16 11.78 -29.59
CA PHE A 192 36.10 12.56 -30.18
C PHE A 192 36.11 12.47 -31.70
N CYS A 193 34.99 12.75 -32.32
CA CYS A 193 34.89 12.71 -33.77
C CYS A 193 34.28 13.99 -34.34
N THR A 194 34.72 14.32 -35.54
CA THR A 194 34.02 15.21 -36.49
C THR A 194 33.32 14.34 -37.54
N ASN A 195 32.67 14.96 -38.52
CA ASN A 195 32.05 14.18 -39.62
C ASN A 195 32.99 13.20 -40.30
N GLU A 196 34.26 13.53 -40.41
CA GLU A 196 35.25 12.81 -41.24
C GLU A 196 36.46 12.26 -40.46
N GLN A 197 36.68 12.71 -39.25
CA GLN A 197 37.92 12.44 -38.51
C GLN A 197 37.65 11.90 -37.11
N LEU A 198 38.40 10.86 -36.75
CA LEU A 198 38.52 10.37 -35.39
C LEU A 198 39.76 10.97 -34.75
N MET A 199 39.67 11.50 -33.56
CA MET A 199 40.71 12.22 -32.84
C MET A 199 40.77 11.77 -31.37
N TYR A 200 41.98 11.94 -30.81
CA TYR A 200 42.28 11.69 -29.40
C TYR A 200 42.91 12.91 -28.80
N MET A 201 42.52 13.26 -27.59
CA MET A 201 43.17 14.32 -26.83
C MET A 201 43.50 13.85 -25.41
N ASP A 202 44.74 14.07 -25.00
CA ASP A 202 45.15 13.93 -23.59
C ASP A 202 44.74 15.19 -22.83
N LEU A 203 44.01 15.03 -21.75
CA LEU A 203 43.43 16.12 -20.96
C LEU A 203 44.47 16.91 -20.15
N ASN A 204 45.68 16.33 -19.89
CA ASN A 204 46.74 17.00 -19.15
C ASN A 204 47.55 17.93 -20.05
N CYS A 205 47.97 17.45 -21.20
CA CYS A 205 48.78 18.25 -22.14
C CYS A 205 47.95 18.88 -23.27
N LYS A 206 46.65 18.64 -23.34
CA LYS A 206 45.73 19.19 -24.35
C LYS A 206 46.18 19.04 -25.80
N THR A 207 46.96 18.00 -26.06
CA THR A 207 47.47 17.70 -27.42
C THR A 207 46.49 16.82 -28.18
N VAL A 208 46.08 17.28 -29.36
CA VAL A 208 45.16 16.55 -30.23
C VAL A 208 45.90 15.70 -31.24
N LYS A 209 45.59 14.41 -31.25
CA LYS A 209 46.10 13.44 -32.26
C LYS A 209 44.99 13.07 -33.24
N LYS A 210 45.26 13.20 -34.55
CA LYS A 210 44.32 12.83 -35.62
C LYS A 210 44.63 11.45 -36.12
N TYR A 211 43.63 10.63 -36.32
CA TYR A 211 43.76 9.28 -36.86
C TYR A 211 43.20 9.23 -38.27
N LYS A 212 44.02 8.81 -39.24
CA LYS A 212 43.56 8.56 -40.61
C LYS A 212 42.73 7.29 -40.63
N LEU A 213 41.50 7.42 -41.04
CA LEU A 213 40.66 6.27 -41.40
C LEU A 213 41.10 5.77 -42.81
N ASN A 214 40.93 4.47 -43.07
CA ASN A 214 41.33 3.87 -44.34
C ASN A 214 40.71 4.61 -45.52
N ASN A 215 41.43 4.64 -46.67
CA ASN A 215 40.97 5.33 -47.89
C ASN A 215 39.59 4.87 -48.40
N ASN A 216 39.12 3.70 -47.97
CA ASN A 216 37.83 3.13 -48.33
C ASN A 216 36.69 3.47 -47.33
N PHE A 217 36.98 4.22 -46.25
CA PHE A 217 35.96 4.67 -45.32
C PHE A 217 35.29 5.92 -45.86
N THR A 218 34.01 5.81 -46.10
CA THR A 218 33.17 6.91 -46.65
C THR A 218 32.07 7.34 -45.67
N GLY A 219 32.15 6.90 -44.40
CA GLY A 219 31.13 7.15 -43.42
C GLY A 219 31.19 8.54 -42.75
N TYR A 220 30.05 9.16 -42.48
CA TYR A 220 29.97 10.33 -41.61
C TYR A 220 29.87 9.88 -40.17
N LEU A 221 30.96 10.11 -39.38
CA LEU A 221 31.01 9.70 -37.98
C LEU A 221 29.99 10.51 -37.14
N ARG A 222 29.21 9.80 -36.34
CA ARG A 222 28.17 10.43 -35.54
C ARG A 222 28.29 10.11 -34.06
N ARG A 223 28.49 8.83 -33.70
CA ARG A 223 28.57 8.37 -32.30
C ARG A 223 29.78 7.49 -32.08
N LEU A 224 30.30 7.56 -30.86
CA LEU A 224 31.43 6.78 -30.40
C LEU A 224 31.07 6.00 -29.15
N CYS A 225 31.58 4.78 -29.02
CA CYS A 225 31.45 4.01 -27.78
C CYS A 225 32.75 3.21 -27.58
N ILE A 226 33.32 3.23 -26.38
CA ILE A 226 34.57 2.51 -26.08
C ILE A 226 34.23 1.26 -25.25
N ILE A 227 34.72 0.13 -25.75
CA ILE A 227 34.70 -1.12 -25.00
C ILE A 227 36.11 -1.73 -25.10
N LYS A 228 36.80 -1.77 -23.96
CA LYS A 228 38.22 -2.24 -23.90
C LYS A 228 39.11 -1.46 -24.86
N ASN A 229 39.76 -2.16 -25.82
CA ASN A 229 40.69 -1.58 -26.80
C ASN A 229 40.02 -1.22 -28.13
N ASN A 230 38.68 -1.25 -28.21
CA ASN A 230 37.97 -0.96 -29.44
C ASN A 230 37.07 0.25 -29.27
N ILE A 231 37.07 1.11 -30.28
CA ILE A 231 36.08 2.19 -30.42
C ILE A 231 35.05 1.74 -31.46
N TYR A 232 33.79 1.67 -31.04
CA TYR A 232 32.70 1.43 -31.95
C TYR A 232 32.20 2.77 -32.47
N ILE A 233 31.99 2.85 -33.77
CA ILE A 233 31.72 4.10 -34.48
C ILE A 233 30.41 3.94 -35.23
N GLY A 234 29.41 4.64 -34.81
CA GLY A 234 28.15 4.77 -35.53
C GLY A 234 28.23 5.88 -36.57
N THR A 235 27.76 5.59 -37.77
CA THR A 235 27.73 6.54 -38.87
C THR A 235 26.32 6.90 -39.32
N LEU A 236 26.18 8.01 -40.04
CA LEU A 236 24.91 8.44 -40.62
C LEU A 236 24.57 7.81 -41.96
N ASN A 237 25.53 7.12 -42.61
CA ASN A 237 25.34 6.68 -44.01
C ASN A 237 26.05 5.39 -44.35
N SER A 238 26.73 4.74 -43.40
CA SER A 238 27.57 3.57 -43.70
C SER A 238 27.49 2.46 -42.66
N GLY A 239 26.63 2.60 -41.64
CA GLY A 239 26.41 1.61 -40.58
C GLY A 239 27.42 1.68 -39.47
N LEU A 240 27.73 0.53 -38.88
CA LEU A 240 28.55 0.40 -37.69
C LEU A 240 29.98 -0.07 -38.04
N TYR A 241 30.97 0.62 -37.51
CA TYR A 241 32.41 0.30 -37.65
C TYR A 241 33.05 0.08 -36.28
N THR A 242 34.19 -0.62 -36.30
CA THR A 242 35.09 -0.73 -35.13
C THR A 242 36.49 -0.22 -35.48
N PHE A 243 37.08 0.54 -34.58
CA PHE A 243 38.44 1.00 -34.64
C PHE A 243 39.22 0.45 -33.45
N ASN A 244 40.25 -0.34 -33.74
CA ASN A 244 41.11 -0.87 -32.69
C ASN A 244 42.23 0.11 -32.34
N ILE A 245 42.27 0.49 -31.05
CA ILE A 245 43.20 1.51 -30.52
C ILE A 245 44.67 1.11 -30.68
N ASN A 246 44.98 -0.20 -30.55
CA ASN A 246 46.37 -0.69 -30.56
C ASN A 246 46.94 -0.73 -31.97
N ASN A 247 46.23 -1.34 -32.90
CA ASN A 247 46.73 -1.50 -34.28
C ASN A 247 46.26 -0.40 -35.23
N LYS A 248 45.38 0.51 -34.76
CA LYS A 248 44.81 1.63 -35.52
C LYS A 248 44.04 1.22 -36.79
N HIS A 249 43.48 0.03 -36.79
CA HIS A 249 42.72 -0.50 -37.92
C HIS A 249 41.24 -0.23 -37.72
N ILE A 250 40.58 0.24 -38.80
CA ILE A 250 39.11 0.39 -38.87
C ILE A 250 38.54 -0.67 -39.81
N SER A 251 37.46 -1.26 -39.43
CA SER A 251 36.69 -2.23 -40.22
C SER A 251 35.18 -2.09 -39.97
N LYS A 252 34.37 -2.43 -40.99
CA LYS A 252 32.94 -2.58 -40.80
C LYS A 252 32.68 -3.67 -39.75
N TYR A 253 31.76 -3.45 -38.84
CA TYR A 253 31.55 -4.34 -37.72
C TYR A 253 30.44 -5.35 -38.04
N VAL A 254 29.22 -5.11 -37.61
CA VAL A 254 28.05 -5.96 -37.81
C VAL A 254 27.11 -5.26 -38.78
N ASP A 255 26.51 -6.03 -39.73
CA ASP A 255 25.48 -5.48 -40.59
C ASP A 255 24.13 -5.50 -39.89
N LEU A 256 23.55 -4.32 -39.70
CA LEU A 256 22.27 -4.10 -39.01
C LEU A 256 21.12 -3.80 -40.01
N GLY A 257 21.39 -3.98 -41.32
CA GLY A 257 20.38 -3.70 -42.34
C GLY A 257 20.05 -2.22 -42.57
N THR A 258 20.72 -1.31 -41.83
CA THR A 258 20.56 0.15 -41.95
C THR A 258 21.88 0.86 -41.96
N PRO A 259 22.06 1.93 -42.78
CA PRO A 259 23.27 2.74 -42.74
C PRO A 259 23.30 3.76 -41.59
N VAL A 260 22.20 4.00 -40.94
CA VAL A 260 22.06 5.12 -39.96
C VAL A 260 22.06 4.59 -38.50
N ILE A 261 23.10 5.00 -37.75
CA ILE A 261 23.23 4.71 -36.34
C ILE A 261 23.04 6.00 -35.56
N PHE A 262 22.02 6.05 -34.71
CA PHE A 262 21.70 7.26 -33.95
C PHE A 262 22.37 7.33 -32.58
N ASP A 263 22.50 6.21 -31.88
CA ASP A 263 23.13 6.19 -30.55
C ASP A 263 23.90 4.89 -30.33
N LEU A 264 24.94 4.98 -29.51
CA LEU A 264 25.77 3.87 -29.07
C LEU A 264 25.98 3.97 -27.56
N ASN A 265 25.68 2.92 -26.86
CA ASN A 265 25.93 2.80 -25.42
C ASN A 265 26.53 1.43 -25.08
N THR A 266 27.04 1.28 -23.86
CA THR A 266 27.67 0.04 -23.41
C THR A 266 27.31 -0.32 -21.99
N ASP A 267 27.46 -1.62 -21.69
CA ASP A 267 27.44 -2.08 -20.31
C ASP A 267 28.80 -1.86 -19.59
N GLY A 268 29.80 -1.28 -20.25
CA GLY A 268 31.15 -1.09 -19.72
C GLY A 268 31.94 -2.39 -19.67
N LYS A 269 31.40 -3.54 -20.14
CA LYS A 269 32.08 -4.85 -20.18
C LYS A 269 32.20 -5.38 -21.60
N ASP A 270 31.15 -5.96 -22.11
CA ASP A 270 31.16 -6.68 -23.37
C ASP A 270 29.92 -6.45 -24.24
N LEU A 271 28.90 -5.77 -23.76
CA LEU A 271 27.67 -5.49 -24.49
C LEU A 271 27.69 -4.09 -25.09
N LEU A 272 27.32 -4.02 -26.34
CA LEU A 272 27.12 -2.80 -27.11
C LEU A 272 25.62 -2.64 -27.41
N TYR A 273 25.05 -1.52 -27.02
CA TYR A 273 23.67 -1.13 -27.27
C TYR A 273 23.60 -0.15 -28.43
N ILE A 274 22.77 -0.43 -29.41
CA ILE A 274 22.76 0.27 -30.69
C ILE A 274 21.33 0.74 -30.99
N ALA A 275 21.16 2.03 -31.24
CA ALA A 275 19.91 2.64 -31.73
C ALA A 275 20.05 2.98 -33.20
N THR A 276 19.02 2.63 -34.02
CA THR A 276 19.02 2.82 -35.45
C THR A 276 17.82 3.62 -35.96
N ASP A 277 17.96 4.18 -37.17
CA ASP A 277 16.88 4.81 -37.88
C ASP A 277 16.12 3.80 -38.74
N GLY A 278 14.92 3.45 -38.31
CA GLY A 278 13.99 2.62 -39.08
C GLY A 278 14.26 1.11 -39.01
N ASN A 279 15.19 0.66 -38.17
CA ASN A 279 15.46 -0.77 -37.98
C ASN A 279 15.60 -1.20 -36.52
N GLY A 280 14.92 -0.47 -35.62
CA GLY A 280 14.84 -0.81 -34.22
C GLY A 280 16.14 -0.59 -33.41
N ALA A 281 16.33 -1.42 -32.38
CA ALA A 281 17.50 -1.38 -31.52
C ALA A 281 18.11 -2.78 -31.34
N TYR A 282 19.44 -2.82 -31.10
CA TYR A 282 20.19 -4.07 -31.02
C TYR A 282 21.08 -4.11 -29.79
N VAL A 283 21.28 -5.32 -29.27
CA VAL A 283 22.32 -5.63 -28.30
C VAL A 283 23.30 -6.60 -28.94
N VAL A 284 24.56 -6.23 -28.96
CA VAL A 284 25.64 -7.03 -29.56
C VAL A 284 26.65 -7.45 -28.48
N ASP A 285 26.94 -8.75 -28.37
CA ASP A 285 28.05 -9.23 -27.55
C ASP A 285 29.37 -9.04 -28.35
N THR A 286 30.19 -8.15 -27.87
CA THR A 286 31.47 -7.78 -28.55
C THR A 286 32.55 -8.85 -28.45
N ARG A 287 32.39 -9.88 -27.62
CA ARG A 287 33.28 -11.05 -27.56
C ARG A 287 33.00 -12.03 -28.68
N SER A 288 31.72 -12.29 -28.90
CA SER A 288 31.30 -13.23 -29.97
C SER A 288 31.01 -12.55 -31.28
N ASN A 289 30.96 -11.23 -31.33
CA ASN A 289 30.53 -10.40 -32.47
C ASN A 289 29.13 -10.79 -32.99
N LYS A 290 28.24 -11.20 -32.11
CA LYS A 290 26.88 -11.63 -32.45
C LYS A 290 25.84 -10.71 -31.87
N ILE A 291 24.76 -10.49 -32.61
CA ILE A 291 23.55 -9.88 -32.10
C ILE A 291 22.94 -10.88 -31.12
N VAL A 292 22.78 -10.47 -29.85
CA VAL A 292 22.22 -11.29 -28.80
C VAL A 292 20.76 -10.92 -28.53
N ARG A 293 20.32 -9.72 -28.93
CA ARG A 293 18.95 -9.27 -28.82
C ARG A 293 18.61 -8.21 -29.85
N GLU A 294 17.36 -8.25 -30.32
CA GLU A 294 16.81 -7.32 -31.28
C GLU A 294 15.46 -6.82 -30.78
N PHE A 295 15.17 -5.53 -31.01
CA PHE A 295 13.94 -4.89 -30.61
C PHE A 295 13.34 -4.17 -31.81
N HIS A 296 12.13 -4.57 -32.22
CA HIS A 296 11.42 -4.03 -33.36
C HIS A 296 9.94 -3.78 -33.04
N SER A 297 9.27 -2.99 -33.81
CA SER A 297 7.82 -2.79 -33.74
C SER A 297 7.04 -4.10 -34.02
N SER A 298 7.62 -5.02 -34.77
CA SER A 298 7.07 -6.35 -35.10
C SER A 298 7.46 -7.46 -34.13
N SER A 299 8.27 -7.18 -33.11
CA SER A 299 8.73 -8.19 -32.17
C SER A 299 7.59 -8.79 -31.36
N SER A 300 7.61 -10.10 -31.14
CA SER A 300 6.62 -10.81 -30.33
C SER A 300 6.77 -10.55 -28.82
N ASP A 301 8.00 -10.30 -28.36
CA ASP A 301 8.32 -10.19 -26.94
C ASP A 301 8.21 -8.75 -26.44
N ILE A 302 8.86 -7.81 -27.17
CA ILE A 302 8.81 -6.38 -26.86
C ILE A 302 8.53 -5.67 -28.18
N ALA A 303 7.25 -5.38 -28.43
CA ALA A 303 6.88 -4.57 -29.57
C ALA A 303 7.17 -3.11 -29.26
N LEU A 304 8.09 -2.50 -30.01
CA LEU A 304 8.36 -1.07 -29.91
C LEU A 304 7.24 -0.28 -30.63
N PRO A 305 6.98 0.98 -30.20
CA PRO A 305 6.02 1.83 -30.94
C PRO A 305 6.50 2.21 -32.33
N SER A 306 7.83 2.24 -32.54
CA SER A 306 8.48 2.62 -33.79
C SER A 306 9.85 1.99 -33.91
N ASP A 307 10.29 1.75 -35.15
CA ASP A 307 11.63 1.26 -35.45
C ASP A 307 12.65 2.41 -35.62
N ALA A 308 12.23 3.67 -35.54
CA ALA A 308 13.09 4.85 -35.50
C ALA A 308 13.54 5.20 -34.10
N VAL A 309 14.50 4.45 -33.57
CA VAL A 309 15.04 4.59 -32.22
C VAL A 309 16.18 5.60 -32.22
N TYR A 310 16.03 6.74 -31.52
CA TYR A 310 17.05 7.80 -31.44
C TYR A 310 18.07 7.59 -30.36
N THR A 311 17.65 7.06 -29.21
CA THR A 311 18.56 6.72 -28.10
C THR A 311 18.10 5.42 -27.44
N PHE A 312 19.07 4.61 -27.06
CA PHE A 312 18.86 3.31 -26.44
C PHE A 312 19.82 3.10 -25.29
N TRP A 313 19.28 2.89 -24.10
CA TRP A 313 20.09 2.76 -22.89
C TRP A 313 19.58 1.63 -21.99
N HIS A 314 20.50 0.91 -21.35
CA HIS A 314 20.18 -0.20 -20.42
C HIS A 314 20.54 0.16 -19.00
N ASP A 315 19.54 0.24 -18.12
CA ASP A 315 19.73 0.28 -16.68
C ASP A 315 20.02 -1.13 -16.14
N LYS A 316 21.30 -1.41 -15.94
CA LYS A 316 21.75 -2.73 -15.49
C LYS A 316 21.32 -3.09 -14.08
N GLU A 317 21.19 -2.09 -13.21
CA GLU A 317 20.84 -2.30 -11.80
C GLU A 317 19.42 -2.82 -11.69
N ASN A 318 18.53 -2.29 -12.53
CA ASN A 318 17.12 -2.65 -12.55
C ASN A 318 16.75 -3.58 -13.72
N ASN A 319 17.71 -3.93 -14.58
CA ASN A 319 17.51 -4.70 -15.82
C ASN A 319 16.39 -4.14 -16.72
N VAL A 320 16.42 -2.83 -16.92
CA VAL A 320 15.42 -2.08 -17.69
C VAL A 320 16.05 -1.47 -18.93
N PHE A 321 15.46 -1.70 -20.09
CA PHE A 321 15.86 -1.08 -21.34
C PHE A 321 14.99 0.14 -21.63
N TRP A 322 15.62 1.25 -21.94
CA TRP A 322 15.00 2.53 -22.22
C TRP A 322 15.15 2.88 -23.70
N PHE A 323 14.06 3.28 -24.35
CA PHE A 323 14.01 3.60 -25.76
C PHE A 323 13.42 4.99 -25.97
N GLY A 324 14.18 5.89 -26.58
CA GLY A 324 13.73 7.19 -27.04
C GLY A 324 13.56 7.20 -28.55
N PHE A 325 12.44 7.73 -29.03
CA PHE A 325 12.03 7.66 -30.43
C PHE A 325 12.05 9.03 -31.12
N SER A 326 11.97 9.00 -32.45
CA SER A 326 11.97 10.21 -33.26
C SER A 326 10.69 11.04 -33.10
N ARG A 327 9.53 10.45 -32.86
CA ARG A 327 8.24 11.11 -32.73
C ARG A 327 7.30 10.44 -31.74
N ASP A 328 7.66 9.27 -31.28
CA ASP A 328 6.83 8.40 -30.46
C ASP A 328 7.26 8.44 -29.00
N GLY A 329 7.97 9.50 -28.59
CA GLY A 329 8.34 9.78 -27.23
C GLY A 329 9.30 8.79 -26.59
N LEU A 330 8.98 8.33 -25.39
CA LEU A 330 9.81 7.48 -24.57
C LEU A 330 9.04 6.27 -24.09
N CYS A 331 9.65 5.11 -24.16
CA CYS A 331 9.16 3.93 -23.45
C CYS A 331 10.32 3.17 -22.78
N TYR A 332 9.97 2.33 -21.85
CA TYR A 332 10.88 1.36 -21.27
C TYR A 332 10.20 0.02 -21.08
N ASN A 333 11.01 -1.04 -21.14
CA ASN A 333 10.55 -2.36 -20.77
C ASN A 333 10.92 -2.66 -19.32
N TYR A 334 10.10 -3.45 -18.69
CA TYR A 334 10.39 -3.98 -17.37
C TYR A 334 10.11 -5.49 -17.34
N ASN A 335 10.87 -6.21 -16.52
CA ASN A 335 10.62 -7.63 -16.34
C ASN A 335 9.33 -7.83 -15.56
N ILE A 336 8.43 -8.64 -16.09
CA ILE A 336 7.37 -9.19 -15.30
C ILE A 336 8.01 -10.23 -14.38
N ARG A 337 7.77 -10.10 -13.10
CA ARG A 337 8.22 -11.11 -12.14
C ARG A 337 7.45 -12.39 -12.36
N ASN A 338 8.17 -13.48 -12.56
CA ASN A 338 7.56 -14.80 -12.74
C ASN A 338 7.15 -15.43 -11.40
N THR A 339 6.60 -14.63 -10.47
CA THR A 339 6.04 -15.14 -9.21
C THR A 339 4.82 -16.02 -9.48
N PHE A 340 4.05 -15.64 -10.49
CA PHE A 340 2.91 -16.40 -10.97
C PHE A 340 3.09 -16.83 -12.42
N SER A 341 2.55 -18.00 -12.76
CA SER A 341 2.55 -18.54 -14.11
C SER A 341 1.13 -18.69 -14.62
N VAL A 342 0.88 -18.21 -15.84
CA VAL A 342 -0.36 -18.51 -16.55
C VAL A 342 -0.27 -19.94 -17.10
N TYR A 343 -1.27 -20.74 -16.82
CA TYR A 343 -1.26 -22.14 -17.20
C TYR A 343 -1.24 -22.33 -18.72
N ARG A 344 -0.31 -23.15 -19.17
CA ARG A 344 -0.14 -23.57 -20.57
C ARG A 344 0.12 -25.06 -20.61
N TYR A 345 -0.49 -25.74 -21.56
CA TYR A 345 -0.22 -27.15 -21.83
C TYR A 345 -0.42 -27.44 -23.32
N LYS A 346 0.61 -27.92 -24.02
CA LYS A 346 0.60 -28.07 -25.48
C LYS A 346 0.20 -26.76 -26.19
N ASP A 347 -0.75 -26.86 -27.11
CA ASP A 347 -1.28 -25.72 -27.86
C ASP A 347 -2.26 -24.86 -27.04
N LEU A 348 -2.67 -25.34 -25.86
CA LEU A 348 -3.54 -24.60 -24.97
C LEU A 348 -2.74 -23.55 -24.19
N ASN A 349 -3.02 -22.30 -24.47
CA ASN A 349 -2.58 -21.16 -23.67
C ASN A 349 -3.81 -20.51 -23.03
N THR A 350 -3.90 -20.52 -21.70
CA THR A 350 -5.04 -19.91 -20.99
C THR A 350 -4.97 -18.38 -20.93
N TYR A 351 -3.89 -17.78 -21.38
CA TYR A 351 -3.78 -16.31 -21.47
C TYR A 351 -4.89 -15.74 -22.37
N ASN A 352 -5.60 -14.72 -21.88
CA ASN A 352 -6.81 -14.13 -22.49
C ASN A 352 -8.05 -15.03 -22.52
N LEU A 353 -8.05 -16.21 -21.92
CA LEU A 353 -9.26 -16.99 -21.69
C LEU A 353 -9.98 -16.48 -20.43
N SER A 354 -11.29 -16.24 -20.55
CA SER A 354 -12.13 -15.94 -19.37
C SER A 354 -12.44 -17.25 -18.62
N VAL A 355 -11.54 -17.60 -17.69
CA VAL A 355 -11.70 -18.82 -16.88
C VAL A 355 -12.70 -18.56 -15.77
N ARG A 356 -13.80 -19.31 -15.75
CA ARG A 356 -14.89 -19.17 -14.77
C ARG A 356 -14.75 -20.09 -13.60
N SER A 357 -14.37 -21.34 -13.89
CA SER A 357 -14.18 -22.36 -12.87
C SER A 357 -13.17 -23.38 -13.34
N PHE A 358 -12.58 -24.12 -12.44
CA PHE A 358 -11.69 -25.22 -12.78
C PHE A 358 -11.71 -26.30 -11.70
N CYS A 359 -11.36 -27.53 -12.08
CA CYS A 359 -11.26 -28.65 -11.18
C CYS A 359 -10.04 -29.50 -11.53
N ILE A 360 -9.15 -29.69 -10.58
CA ILE A 360 -7.93 -30.50 -10.69
C ILE A 360 -8.19 -31.82 -9.94
N ASN A 361 -7.95 -32.93 -10.60
CA ASN A 361 -8.02 -34.26 -10.01
C ASN A 361 -6.82 -35.09 -10.44
N GLY A 362 -5.78 -35.16 -9.58
CA GLY A 362 -4.51 -35.80 -9.92
C GLY A 362 -3.83 -35.05 -11.07
N LYS A 363 -3.61 -35.73 -12.20
CA LYS A 363 -3.04 -35.19 -13.43
C LYS A 363 -4.08 -34.76 -14.47
N ASP A 364 -5.35 -34.88 -14.13
CA ASP A 364 -6.45 -34.44 -14.98
C ASP A 364 -6.99 -33.09 -14.48
N MET A 365 -7.37 -32.25 -15.42
CA MET A 365 -7.93 -30.93 -15.14
C MET A 365 -9.08 -30.62 -16.09
N VAL A 366 -10.13 -29.98 -15.58
CA VAL A 366 -11.15 -29.36 -16.42
C VAL A 366 -11.18 -27.87 -16.16
N ILE A 367 -11.18 -27.07 -17.23
CA ILE A 367 -11.22 -25.61 -17.18
C ILE A 367 -12.51 -25.15 -17.84
N GLY A 368 -13.44 -24.61 -17.06
CA GLY A 368 -14.67 -24.00 -17.53
C GLY A 368 -14.44 -22.52 -17.88
N THR A 369 -14.89 -22.12 -19.04
CA THR A 369 -14.73 -20.77 -19.54
C THR A 369 -16.07 -20.08 -19.77
N HIS A 370 -16.04 -18.86 -20.24
CA HIS A 370 -17.21 -18.14 -20.73
C HIS A 370 -17.72 -18.70 -22.07
N ASN A 371 -16.95 -19.55 -22.72
CA ASN A 371 -17.25 -20.12 -24.03
C ASN A 371 -16.84 -21.61 -24.08
N GLY A 372 -17.58 -22.47 -23.36
CA GLY A 372 -17.28 -23.90 -23.31
C GLY A 372 -16.29 -24.31 -22.24
N CYS A 373 -15.68 -25.51 -22.35
CA CYS A 373 -14.68 -26.00 -21.42
C CYS A 373 -13.58 -26.82 -22.09
N TYR A 374 -12.45 -26.92 -21.39
CA TYR A 374 -11.31 -27.76 -21.77
C TYR A 374 -11.15 -28.90 -20.77
N TYR A 375 -10.96 -30.11 -21.29
CA TYR A 375 -10.44 -31.24 -20.52
C TYR A 375 -8.99 -31.48 -20.87
N ILE A 376 -8.15 -31.58 -19.87
CA ILE A 376 -6.71 -31.76 -19.98
C ILE A 376 -6.35 -33.01 -19.16
N SER A 377 -5.56 -33.91 -19.72
CA SER A 377 -4.95 -35.01 -19.01
C SER A 377 -3.47 -35.08 -19.36
N GLU A 378 -2.61 -34.76 -18.41
CA GLU A 378 -1.17 -34.87 -18.57
C GLU A 378 -0.72 -36.34 -18.65
N GLU A 379 -1.46 -37.24 -18.00
CA GLU A 379 -1.16 -38.66 -18.04
C GLU A 379 -1.48 -39.30 -19.39
N LYS A 380 -2.62 -38.93 -19.98
CA LYS A 380 -3.07 -39.44 -21.31
C LYS A 380 -2.53 -38.58 -22.46
N ASP A 381 -1.84 -37.49 -22.15
CA ASP A 381 -1.31 -36.48 -23.10
C ASP A 381 -2.40 -35.92 -24.03
N ILE A 382 -3.59 -35.57 -23.45
CA ILE A 382 -4.78 -35.09 -24.16
C ILE A 382 -5.11 -33.66 -23.76
N VAL A 383 -5.48 -32.85 -24.75
CA VAL A 383 -6.22 -31.60 -24.60
C VAL A 383 -7.47 -31.71 -25.46
N HIS A 384 -8.64 -31.61 -24.88
CA HIS A 384 -9.93 -31.68 -25.61
C HIS A 384 -10.77 -30.44 -25.26
N TYR A 385 -11.21 -29.73 -26.29
CA TYR A 385 -12.12 -28.58 -26.15
C TYR A 385 -13.56 -29.01 -26.44
N PHE A 386 -14.44 -28.73 -25.51
CA PHE A 386 -15.88 -28.87 -25.68
C PHE A 386 -16.47 -27.50 -26.00
N SER A 387 -17.00 -27.36 -27.18
CA SER A 387 -17.62 -26.14 -27.66
C SER A 387 -18.96 -25.86 -26.98
N PRO A 388 -19.51 -24.64 -27.10
CA PRO A 388 -20.85 -24.36 -26.62
C PRO A 388 -21.94 -25.24 -27.25
N GLU A 389 -21.75 -25.72 -28.49
CA GLU A 389 -22.64 -26.64 -29.19
C GLU A 389 -22.59 -28.01 -28.55
N ASP A 390 -21.40 -28.55 -28.21
CA ASP A 390 -21.23 -29.83 -27.52
C ASP A 390 -21.86 -29.83 -26.13
N LEU A 391 -21.77 -28.69 -25.46
CA LEU A 391 -22.32 -28.51 -24.12
C LEU A 391 -23.78 -28.03 -24.13
N SER A 392 -24.34 -27.66 -25.27
CA SER A 392 -25.62 -26.93 -25.39
C SER A 392 -25.70 -25.76 -24.40
N GLY A 393 -24.56 -25.07 -24.16
CA GLY A 393 -24.45 -23.95 -23.23
C GLY A 393 -23.04 -23.33 -23.23
N ARG A 394 -22.94 -22.00 -23.08
CA ARG A 394 -21.68 -21.28 -23.19
C ARG A 394 -20.89 -21.22 -21.89
N ILE A 395 -21.56 -20.88 -20.80
CA ILE A 395 -20.89 -20.47 -19.56
C ILE A 395 -20.90 -21.64 -18.57
N ILE A 396 -19.73 -22.12 -18.21
CA ILE A 396 -19.55 -23.11 -17.14
C ILE A 396 -19.25 -22.35 -15.86
N THR A 397 -20.15 -22.44 -14.90
CA THR A 397 -20.13 -21.65 -13.66
C THR A 397 -19.34 -22.29 -12.54
N ASN A 398 -19.42 -23.65 -12.43
CA ASN A 398 -18.70 -24.40 -11.40
C ASN A 398 -18.44 -25.85 -11.86
N ILE A 399 -17.33 -26.43 -11.39
CA ILE A 399 -16.90 -27.77 -11.78
C ILE A 399 -16.49 -28.52 -10.52
N LYS A 400 -16.97 -29.77 -10.39
CA LYS A 400 -16.53 -30.70 -9.33
C LYS A 400 -16.29 -32.11 -9.91
N TYR A 401 -15.31 -32.81 -9.34
CA TYR A 401 -15.10 -34.23 -9.63
C TYR A 401 -15.86 -35.06 -8.62
N PHE A 402 -16.83 -35.84 -9.08
CA PHE A 402 -17.72 -36.66 -8.24
C PHE A 402 -18.02 -38.00 -8.88
N SER A 403 -17.88 -39.06 -8.12
CA SER A 403 -18.19 -40.43 -8.55
C SER A 403 -17.55 -40.83 -9.89
N GLY A 404 -16.27 -40.48 -10.08
CA GLY A 404 -15.52 -40.84 -11.30
C GLY A 404 -15.80 -39.94 -12.51
N HIS A 405 -16.57 -38.86 -12.36
CA HIS A 405 -16.96 -37.96 -13.44
C HIS A 405 -16.71 -36.48 -13.05
N TYR A 406 -16.53 -35.65 -14.05
CA TYR A 406 -16.59 -34.22 -13.84
C TYR A 406 -18.03 -33.73 -14.02
N VAL A 407 -18.53 -33.05 -13.00
CA VAL A 407 -19.87 -32.44 -13.01
C VAL A 407 -19.71 -30.99 -13.34
N LEU A 408 -20.34 -30.56 -14.42
CA LEU A 408 -20.27 -29.21 -14.97
C LEU A 408 -21.59 -28.51 -14.72
N ALA A 409 -21.60 -27.52 -13.88
CA ALA A 409 -22.74 -26.60 -13.71
C ALA A 409 -22.69 -25.51 -14.77
N SER A 410 -23.82 -25.15 -15.32
CA SER A 410 -23.88 -24.09 -16.35
C SER A 410 -24.98 -23.08 -16.07
N TYR A 411 -24.80 -21.91 -16.67
CA TYR A 411 -25.77 -20.83 -16.63
C TYR A 411 -26.85 -21.10 -17.70
N GLU A 412 -28.11 -21.21 -17.30
CA GLU A 412 -29.31 -21.44 -18.13
C GLU A 412 -29.41 -22.81 -18.84
N HIS A 413 -28.49 -23.73 -18.58
CA HIS A 413 -28.48 -25.01 -19.33
C HIS A 413 -28.23 -26.23 -18.47
N GLY A 414 -28.56 -26.15 -17.18
CA GLY A 414 -28.56 -27.31 -16.25
C GLY A 414 -27.16 -27.80 -15.89
N ILE A 415 -27.11 -29.09 -15.56
CA ILE A 415 -25.92 -29.81 -15.14
C ILE A 415 -25.52 -30.84 -16.19
N ARG A 416 -24.24 -30.94 -16.50
CA ARG A 416 -23.66 -31.95 -17.36
C ARG A 416 -22.65 -32.80 -16.64
N ILE A 417 -22.54 -34.04 -17.09
CA ILE A 417 -21.66 -35.05 -16.56
C ILE A 417 -20.67 -35.43 -17.65
N LEU A 418 -19.41 -35.12 -17.44
CA LEU A 418 -18.30 -35.47 -18.32
C LEU A 418 -17.63 -36.76 -17.82
N ASN A 419 -17.58 -37.80 -18.64
CA ASN A 419 -16.79 -38.97 -18.36
C ASN A 419 -15.34 -38.78 -18.84
N PRO A 420 -14.33 -38.76 -17.93
CA PRO A 420 -12.94 -38.52 -18.31
C PRO A 420 -12.29 -39.64 -19.14
N ASN A 421 -12.90 -40.84 -19.20
CA ASN A 421 -12.36 -41.94 -19.96
C ASN A 421 -12.87 -41.99 -21.39
N THR A 422 -14.15 -41.67 -21.59
CA THR A 422 -14.79 -41.71 -22.93
C THR A 422 -14.87 -40.33 -23.57
N LEU A 423 -14.64 -39.25 -22.82
CA LEU A 423 -14.84 -37.85 -23.22
C LEU A 423 -16.31 -37.56 -23.64
N GLU A 424 -17.26 -38.40 -23.21
CA GLU A 424 -18.66 -38.19 -23.47
C GLU A 424 -19.26 -37.22 -22.43
N VAL A 425 -20.02 -36.25 -22.89
CA VAL A 425 -20.76 -35.31 -22.04
C VAL A 425 -22.26 -35.62 -22.12
N LYS A 426 -22.90 -35.84 -20.97
CA LYS A 426 -24.34 -36.09 -20.88
C LYS A 426 -25.04 -35.02 -20.03
N LEU A 427 -26.18 -34.53 -20.53
CA LEU A 427 -27.11 -33.73 -19.74
C LEU A 427 -27.72 -34.57 -18.64
N LEU A 428 -27.70 -34.06 -17.40
CA LEU A 428 -28.41 -34.71 -16.28
C LEU A 428 -29.91 -34.47 -16.44
N LYS A 429 -30.60 -35.47 -17.04
CA LYS A 429 -32.01 -35.42 -17.31
C LYS A 429 -32.78 -35.89 -16.09
N ASN A 430 -33.68 -35.03 -15.55
CA ASN A 430 -34.55 -35.37 -14.43
C ASN A 430 -35.89 -34.62 -14.50
N ASN A 431 -35.86 -33.31 -14.50
CA ASN A 431 -37.01 -32.43 -14.68
C ASN A 431 -36.59 -31.13 -15.36
N SER A 432 -37.54 -30.32 -15.79
CA SER A 432 -37.26 -29.07 -16.51
C SER A 432 -36.47 -28.05 -15.67
N GLU A 433 -36.58 -28.05 -14.35
CA GLU A 433 -35.84 -27.15 -13.46
C GLU A 433 -34.36 -27.50 -13.41
N ILE A 434 -34.03 -28.81 -13.47
CA ILE A 434 -32.64 -29.29 -13.55
C ILE A 434 -32.06 -29.09 -14.93
N GLU A 435 -32.85 -29.36 -15.98
CA GLU A 435 -32.37 -29.29 -17.37
C GLU A 435 -32.10 -27.83 -17.85
N ASN A 436 -32.88 -26.86 -17.34
CA ASN A 436 -32.84 -25.47 -17.75
C ASN A 436 -32.46 -24.50 -16.62
N GLY A 437 -32.11 -25.00 -15.44
CA GLY A 437 -31.76 -24.19 -14.27
C GLY A 437 -30.43 -23.50 -14.40
N ASN A 438 -30.32 -22.37 -13.71
CA ASN A 438 -29.05 -21.67 -13.51
C ASN A 438 -28.34 -22.26 -12.28
N PHE A 439 -27.28 -23.02 -12.51
CA PHE A 439 -26.50 -23.61 -11.44
C PHE A 439 -25.22 -22.82 -11.21
N GLY A 440 -25.09 -22.22 -10.01
CA GLY A 440 -23.98 -21.39 -9.62
C GLY A 440 -22.90 -22.10 -8.81
N LYS A 441 -23.30 -23.09 -8.01
CA LYS A 441 -22.39 -23.77 -7.07
C LYS A 441 -22.67 -25.25 -7.00
N LEU A 442 -21.64 -26.06 -6.97
CA LEU A 442 -21.64 -27.48 -6.68
C LEU A 442 -20.85 -27.76 -5.42
N GLN A 443 -21.36 -28.63 -4.53
CA GLN A 443 -20.65 -29.03 -3.33
C GLN A 443 -20.85 -30.51 -3.03
N ILE A 444 -19.79 -31.16 -2.59
CA ILE A 444 -19.81 -32.58 -2.29
C ILE A 444 -19.88 -32.78 -0.79
N TYR A 445 -20.82 -33.61 -0.34
CA TYR A 445 -20.98 -34.00 1.05
C TYR A 445 -20.51 -35.43 1.28
N LYS A 446 -19.47 -35.61 2.10
CA LYS A 446 -18.93 -36.95 2.51
C LYS A 446 -18.67 -37.89 1.34
N ASP A 447 -18.22 -37.42 0.19
CA ASP A 447 -18.00 -38.19 -1.05
C ASP A 447 -19.18 -39.06 -1.48
N SER A 448 -20.38 -38.79 -0.98
CA SER A 448 -21.57 -39.59 -1.21
C SER A 448 -22.74 -38.86 -1.84
N LEU A 449 -22.86 -37.57 -1.60
CA LEU A 449 -23.93 -36.73 -2.11
C LEU A 449 -23.36 -35.50 -2.79
N LEU A 450 -23.99 -35.14 -3.90
CA LEU A 450 -23.70 -33.90 -4.63
C LEU A 450 -24.84 -32.90 -4.40
N PHE A 451 -24.54 -31.78 -3.85
CA PHE A 451 -25.44 -30.64 -3.68
C PHE A 451 -25.22 -29.64 -4.83
N ALA A 452 -26.25 -29.38 -5.59
CA ALA A 452 -26.25 -28.48 -6.72
C ALA A 452 -27.16 -27.28 -6.41
N CYS A 453 -26.57 -26.12 -6.29
CA CYS A 453 -27.24 -24.87 -5.94
C CYS A 453 -27.68 -24.12 -7.20
N SER A 454 -28.96 -23.75 -7.25
CA SER A 454 -29.57 -23.12 -8.42
C SER A 454 -30.46 -21.93 -8.04
N ASN A 455 -31.11 -21.35 -9.03
CA ASN A 455 -32.20 -20.39 -8.86
C ASN A 455 -33.55 -21.05 -8.46
N PHE A 456 -33.61 -22.39 -8.39
CA PHE A 456 -34.79 -23.16 -7.93
C PHE A 456 -34.58 -23.77 -6.54
N GLY A 457 -33.49 -23.45 -5.87
CA GLY A 457 -33.09 -24.04 -4.59
C GLY A 457 -31.92 -25.00 -4.74
N ILE A 458 -31.85 -26.00 -3.86
CA ILE A 458 -30.75 -26.95 -3.76
C ILE A 458 -31.24 -28.34 -4.16
N PHE A 459 -30.64 -28.93 -5.17
CA PHE A 459 -30.87 -30.30 -5.59
C PHE A 459 -29.77 -31.20 -5.03
N VAL A 460 -30.15 -32.37 -4.50
CA VAL A 460 -29.20 -33.32 -3.91
C VAL A 460 -29.24 -34.63 -4.69
N PHE A 461 -28.07 -35.03 -5.19
CA PHE A 461 -27.92 -36.27 -5.98
C PHE A 461 -27.03 -37.29 -5.28
N ASP A 462 -27.33 -38.55 -5.49
CA ASP A 462 -26.51 -39.69 -5.04
C ASP A 462 -25.32 -39.94 -6.00
N LYS A 463 -24.48 -40.94 -5.68
CA LYS A 463 -23.32 -41.35 -6.50
C LYS A 463 -23.67 -41.82 -7.90
N HIS A 464 -24.94 -42.17 -8.15
CA HIS A 464 -25.49 -42.60 -9.44
C HIS A 464 -26.22 -41.46 -10.16
N PHE A 465 -26.06 -40.21 -9.67
CA PHE A 465 -26.71 -39.00 -10.17
C PHE A 465 -28.24 -39.08 -10.16
N ARG A 466 -28.83 -39.84 -9.24
CA ARG A 466 -30.28 -39.87 -9.02
C ARG A 466 -30.63 -38.77 -8.00
N LEU A 467 -31.70 -38.07 -8.28
CA LEU A 467 -32.21 -37.01 -7.38
C LEU A 467 -32.74 -37.68 -6.10
N CYS A 468 -32.16 -37.28 -4.97
CA CYS A 468 -32.57 -37.72 -3.64
C CYS A 468 -33.51 -36.73 -2.99
N GLU A 469 -33.14 -35.44 -3.02
CA GLU A 469 -33.86 -34.37 -2.34
C GLU A 469 -33.82 -33.07 -3.17
N HIS A 470 -34.86 -32.25 -2.98
CA HIS A 470 -34.92 -30.90 -3.53
C HIS A 470 -35.43 -29.96 -2.46
N TYR A 471 -34.56 -29.07 -1.98
CA TYR A 471 -34.86 -28.02 -1.00
C TYR A 471 -35.14 -26.70 -1.68
N ASN A 472 -36.29 -26.12 -1.36
CA ASN A 472 -36.67 -24.77 -1.83
C ASN A 472 -37.49 -24.05 -0.75
N SER A 473 -37.80 -22.80 -0.95
CA SER A 473 -38.52 -21.94 0.01
C SER A 473 -39.96 -22.40 0.28
N LYS A 474 -40.52 -23.34 -0.50
CA LYS A 474 -41.87 -23.86 -0.28
C LYS A 474 -41.89 -25.13 0.59
N ASN A 475 -40.82 -25.92 0.59
CA ASN A 475 -40.77 -27.21 1.29
C ASN A 475 -39.72 -27.25 2.42
N SER A 476 -39.00 -26.16 2.66
CA SER A 476 -37.96 -26.04 3.70
C SER A 476 -37.94 -24.62 4.26
N GLU A 477 -37.17 -24.40 5.33
CA GLU A 477 -36.91 -23.06 5.85
C GLU A 477 -35.84 -22.30 5.05
N LEU A 478 -35.62 -22.64 3.79
CA LEU A 478 -34.69 -21.90 2.91
C LEU A 478 -35.25 -20.49 2.65
N PRO A 479 -34.51 -19.42 2.99
CA PRO A 479 -35.03 -18.07 2.90
C PRO A 479 -35.37 -17.59 1.50
N ASP A 480 -34.61 -18.07 0.48
CA ASP A 480 -34.77 -17.77 -0.93
C ASP A 480 -34.31 -18.98 -1.76
N ASN A 481 -34.88 -19.13 -2.95
CA ASN A 481 -34.43 -20.17 -3.89
C ASN A 481 -33.12 -19.85 -4.60
N TYR A 482 -32.75 -18.59 -4.68
CA TYR A 482 -31.48 -18.19 -5.29
C TYR A 482 -30.34 -18.37 -4.29
N ILE A 483 -29.50 -19.38 -4.55
CA ILE A 483 -28.38 -19.76 -3.69
C ILE A 483 -27.09 -19.14 -4.21
N ASN A 484 -26.48 -18.28 -3.41
CA ASN A 484 -25.20 -17.63 -3.76
C ASN A 484 -23.99 -18.50 -3.46
N ASP A 485 -24.00 -19.19 -2.32
CA ASP A 485 -22.90 -20.08 -1.92
C ASP A 485 -23.39 -21.18 -0.96
N LEU A 486 -22.69 -22.30 -0.95
CA LEU A 486 -22.86 -23.42 -0.04
C LEU A 486 -21.48 -23.95 0.36
N LEU A 487 -21.25 -24.11 1.65
CA LEU A 487 -20.03 -24.70 2.21
C LEU A 487 -20.40 -25.73 3.27
N PHE A 488 -19.86 -26.95 3.20
CA PHE A 488 -19.91 -27.93 4.31
C PHE A 488 -18.68 -27.71 5.19
N ASP A 489 -18.92 -27.42 6.47
CA ASP A 489 -17.87 -27.25 7.46
C ASP A 489 -17.34 -28.59 7.98
N LYS A 490 -16.25 -28.54 8.77
CA LYS A 490 -15.68 -29.76 9.40
C LYS A 490 -16.64 -30.49 10.35
N GLY A 491 -17.65 -29.79 10.86
CA GLY A 491 -18.77 -30.36 11.64
C GLY A 491 -19.84 -30.96 10.77
N ASN A 492 -19.66 -30.99 9.46
CA ASN A 492 -20.62 -31.44 8.45
C ASN A 492 -21.90 -30.60 8.33
N LYS A 493 -21.96 -29.43 8.92
CA LYS A 493 -23.09 -28.52 8.70
C LYS A 493 -22.91 -27.78 7.38
N GLY A 494 -23.98 -27.61 6.62
CA GLY A 494 -23.98 -26.84 5.36
C GLY A 494 -24.33 -25.38 5.59
N TRP A 495 -23.39 -24.47 5.33
CA TRP A 495 -23.59 -23.02 5.39
C TRP A 495 -24.14 -22.54 4.06
N ILE A 496 -25.36 -21.99 4.05
CA ILE A 496 -26.08 -21.61 2.84
C ILE A 496 -26.27 -20.10 2.84
N SER A 497 -25.83 -19.46 1.77
CA SER A 497 -26.05 -18.03 1.51
C SER A 497 -27.10 -17.87 0.42
N THR A 498 -28.13 -17.09 0.69
CA THR A 498 -29.15 -16.66 -0.25
C THR A 498 -29.10 -15.14 -0.44
N THR A 499 -29.97 -14.56 -1.22
CA THR A 499 -30.05 -13.11 -1.39
C THR A 499 -30.40 -12.41 -0.07
N GLY A 500 -29.41 -11.84 0.58
CA GLY A 500 -29.58 -11.07 1.85
C GLY A 500 -29.89 -11.87 3.09
N ARG A 501 -29.89 -13.22 3.01
CA ARG A 501 -30.19 -14.11 4.12
C ARG A 501 -29.32 -15.35 4.13
N PHE A 502 -29.39 -16.09 5.23
CA PHE A 502 -28.51 -17.17 5.53
C PHE A 502 -29.28 -18.33 6.18
N ALA A 503 -28.88 -19.55 5.88
CA ALA A 503 -29.44 -20.76 6.47
C ALA A 503 -28.35 -21.81 6.74
N ILE A 504 -28.62 -22.73 7.64
CA ILE A 504 -27.80 -23.88 7.94
C ILE A 504 -28.54 -25.15 7.56
N TYR A 505 -27.90 -26.00 6.77
CA TYR A 505 -28.31 -27.38 6.57
C TYR A 505 -27.76 -28.26 7.69
N ASP A 506 -28.65 -28.90 8.43
CA ASP A 506 -28.31 -29.87 9.46
C ASP A 506 -28.48 -31.30 8.92
N PRO A 507 -27.39 -32.03 8.69
CA PRO A 507 -27.45 -33.37 8.16
C PRO A 507 -28.06 -34.40 9.14
N SER A 508 -28.11 -34.12 10.43
CA SER A 508 -28.66 -35.04 11.43
C SER A 508 -30.18 -35.18 11.32
N GLY A 509 -30.84 -34.10 10.99
CA GLY A 509 -32.28 -34.03 10.75
C GLY A 509 -32.66 -34.04 9.26
N ASN A 510 -31.67 -33.92 8.37
CA ASN A 510 -31.86 -33.64 6.94
C ASN A 510 -32.73 -32.39 6.69
N THR A 511 -32.49 -31.34 7.48
CA THR A 511 -33.31 -30.11 7.51
C THR A 511 -32.47 -28.89 7.25
N ILE A 512 -33.09 -27.86 6.67
CA ILE A 512 -32.51 -26.52 6.53
C ILE A 512 -33.18 -25.66 7.60
N ILE A 513 -32.37 -24.92 8.34
CA ILE A 513 -32.83 -24.02 9.41
C ILE A 513 -32.41 -22.60 9.02
N SER A 514 -33.40 -21.74 8.87
CA SER A 514 -33.11 -20.31 8.66
C SER A 514 -32.49 -19.72 9.92
N LYS A 515 -31.51 -18.85 9.75
CA LYS A 515 -30.85 -18.14 10.82
C LYS A 515 -31.00 -16.66 10.60
N ASP A 516 -31.55 -15.98 11.60
CA ASP A 516 -31.50 -14.54 11.66
C ASP A 516 -30.11 -14.12 12.13
N LEU A 517 -29.48 -13.31 11.34
CA LEU A 517 -28.19 -12.71 11.69
C LEU A 517 -28.43 -11.54 12.63
N PRO A 518 -27.51 -11.23 13.54
CA PRO A 518 -27.61 -10.04 14.39
C PRO A 518 -27.83 -8.81 13.51
N GLU A 519 -28.93 -8.07 13.75
CA GLU A 519 -29.37 -6.92 12.95
C GLU A 519 -28.27 -5.86 12.72
N ASN A 520 -27.27 -5.83 13.59
CA ASN A 520 -26.17 -4.87 13.55
C ASN A 520 -25.04 -5.24 12.56
N LEU A 521 -25.00 -6.47 12.05
CA LEU A 521 -23.87 -6.98 11.29
C LEU A 521 -24.13 -7.14 9.79
N PHE A 522 -25.40 -7.30 9.35
CA PHE A 522 -25.69 -7.70 7.98
C PHE A 522 -26.89 -7.00 7.32
N SER A 523 -27.33 -5.87 7.83
CA SER A 523 -28.64 -5.28 7.47
C SER A 523 -28.82 -4.89 5.99
N ASN A 524 -27.79 -4.95 5.13
CA ASN A 524 -27.86 -4.56 3.72
C ASN A 524 -26.95 -5.34 2.75
N GLU A 525 -26.29 -6.43 3.17
CA GLU A 525 -25.32 -7.11 2.32
C GLU A 525 -25.90 -8.34 1.62
N ALA A 526 -26.17 -8.20 0.33
CA ALA A 526 -26.95 -9.17 -0.46
C ALA A 526 -26.22 -10.47 -0.82
N ASN A 527 -24.88 -10.51 -0.77
CA ASN A 527 -24.12 -11.64 -1.31
C ASN A 527 -22.99 -12.07 -0.37
N MET A 528 -23.19 -13.16 0.37
CA MET A 528 -22.14 -13.79 1.16
C MET A 528 -21.49 -14.95 0.42
N SER A 529 -20.19 -15.16 0.65
CA SER A 529 -19.49 -16.39 0.32
C SER A 529 -18.73 -16.92 1.53
N PHE A 530 -18.54 -18.24 1.57
CA PHE A 530 -17.98 -18.92 2.72
C PHE A 530 -16.67 -19.61 2.37
N ASN A 531 -15.70 -19.49 3.28
CA ASN A 531 -14.46 -20.26 3.23
C ASN A 531 -14.15 -20.82 4.61
N GLN A 532 -13.69 -22.08 4.66
CA GLN A 532 -13.37 -22.70 5.93
C GLN A 532 -11.88 -22.63 6.23
N CYS A 533 -11.56 -22.18 7.44
CA CYS A 533 -10.22 -22.21 7.98
C CYS A 533 -9.81 -23.62 8.42
N ARG A 534 -8.50 -23.88 8.46
CA ARG A 534 -7.95 -25.18 8.90
C ARG A 534 -8.27 -25.51 10.35
N ASN A 535 -8.49 -24.51 11.20
CA ASN A 535 -8.94 -24.70 12.59
C ASN A 535 -10.44 -25.05 12.72
N GLY A 536 -11.19 -24.98 11.64
CA GLY A 536 -12.63 -25.28 11.59
C GLY A 536 -13.52 -24.06 11.56
N ASP A 537 -12.99 -22.84 11.83
CA ASP A 537 -13.76 -21.61 11.72
C ASP A 537 -14.19 -21.38 10.27
N VAL A 538 -15.27 -20.63 10.08
CA VAL A 538 -15.78 -20.26 8.76
C VAL A 538 -15.62 -18.77 8.57
N LEU A 539 -15.05 -18.35 7.46
CA LEU A 539 -15.01 -16.96 7.02
C LEU A 539 -16.24 -16.68 6.16
N ALA A 540 -17.05 -15.73 6.57
CA ALA A 540 -18.15 -15.19 5.79
C ALA A 540 -17.70 -13.87 5.16
N ILE A 541 -17.59 -13.86 3.83
CA ILE A 541 -17.11 -12.73 3.05
C ILE A 541 -18.30 -12.06 2.40
N THR A 542 -18.54 -10.82 2.69
CA THR A 542 -19.58 -9.98 2.10
C THR A 542 -18.97 -8.94 1.15
N GLU A 543 -19.76 -8.03 0.63
CA GLU A 543 -19.23 -6.97 -0.26
C GLU A 543 -18.39 -5.92 0.49
N SER A 544 -18.66 -5.69 1.78
CA SER A 544 -18.01 -4.64 2.58
C SER A 544 -17.31 -5.15 3.83
N ASN A 545 -17.54 -6.41 4.23
CA ASN A 545 -17.04 -6.94 5.50
C ASN A 545 -16.58 -8.40 5.38
N VAL A 546 -15.67 -8.78 6.27
CA VAL A 546 -15.29 -10.18 6.50
C VAL A 546 -15.59 -10.51 7.95
N TYR A 547 -16.28 -11.61 8.17
CA TYR A 547 -16.58 -12.13 9.50
C TYR A 547 -15.97 -13.50 9.68
N ARG A 548 -15.44 -13.77 10.85
CA ARG A 548 -14.98 -15.08 11.25
C ARG A 548 -15.98 -15.67 12.23
N ALA A 549 -16.55 -16.81 11.88
CA ALA A 549 -17.51 -17.53 12.68
C ALA A 549 -16.91 -18.84 13.20
N LYS A 550 -17.15 -19.20 14.46
CA LYS A 550 -16.89 -20.56 14.94
C LYS A 550 -17.85 -21.54 14.27
N SER A 551 -17.42 -22.78 14.11
CA SER A 551 -18.24 -23.83 13.48
C SER A 551 -19.58 -24.11 14.17
N ASP A 552 -19.69 -23.80 15.47
CA ASP A 552 -20.93 -23.88 16.25
C ASP A 552 -21.78 -22.60 16.21
N MET A 553 -21.28 -21.54 15.53
CA MET A 553 -21.89 -20.20 15.46
C MET A 553 -22.03 -19.49 16.82
N SER A 554 -21.31 -19.95 17.85
CA SER A 554 -21.34 -19.33 19.19
C SER A 554 -20.75 -17.91 19.20
N GLU A 555 -19.86 -17.63 18.28
CA GLU A 555 -19.13 -16.37 18.21
C GLU A 555 -18.95 -15.95 16.75
N LEU A 556 -19.15 -14.67 16.48
CA LEU A 556 -18.96 -14.03 15.18
C LEU A 556 -18.13 -12.75 15.39
N TYR A 557 -16.96 -12.68 14.78
CA TYR A 557 -16.09 -11.52 14.90
C TYR A 557 -15.87 -10.84 13.55
N PRO A 558 -15.92 -9.52 13.47
CA PRO A 558 -15.47 -8.82 12.30
C PRO A 558 -13.95 -8.96 12.17
N VAL A 559 -13.48 -9.13 10.94
CA VAL A 559 -12.06 -9.09 10.59
C VAL A 559 -11.86 -7.86 9.73
N ASP A 560 -11.12 -6.89 10.27
CA ASP A 560 -10.84 -5.62 9.60
C ASP A 560 -9.80 -5.83 8.49
N ILE A 561 -10.27 -6.19 7.30
CA ILE A 561 -9.43 -6.38 6.10
C ILE A 561 -9.64 -5.24 5.11
N TYR A 562 -10.88 -4.79 4.94
CA TYR A 562 -11.23 -3.77 3.94
C TYR A 562 -10.54 -2.44 4.22
N ASP A 563 -10.70 -1.91 5.43
CA ASP A 563 -10.08 -0.65 5.83
C ASP A 563 -8.56 -0.78 5.97
N ARG A 564 -8.11 -1.90 6.56
CA ARG A 564 -6.68 -2.14 6.82
C ARG A 564 -5.84 -2.20 5.56
N PHE A 565 -6.36 -2.78 4.47
CA PHE A 565 -5.65 -2.92 3.20
C PHE A 565 -6.20 -2.01 2.10
N ASN A 566 -7.15 -1.13 2.45
CA ASN A 566 -7.85 -0.25 1.52
C ASN A 566 -8.35 -1.01 0.28
N ILE A 567 -9.10 -2.07 0.53
CA ILE A 567 -9.71 -2.94 -0.48
C ILE A 567 -11.18 -2.55 -0.63
N ASN A 568 -11.68 -2.43 -1.87
CA ASN A 568 -13.11 -2.18 -2.09
C ASN A 568 -13.90 -3.47 -2.23
N LYS A 569 -13.28 -4.54 -2.78
CA LYS A 569 -13.98 -5.80 -3.04
C LYS A 569 -13.07 -7.00 -2.86
N ILE A 570 -13.48 -7.94 -2.00
CA ILE A 570 -12.81 -9.24 -1.84
C ILE A 570 -13.56 -10.29 -2.66
N GLN A 571 -12.82 -11.11 -3.41
CA GLN A 571 -13.37 -12.20 -4.20
C GLN A 571 -13.22 -13.55 -3.52
N PHE A 572 -12.13 -13.75 -2.80
CA PHE A 572 -11.89 -14.97 -2.01
C PHE A 572 -10.86 -14.72 -0.91
N ILE A 573 -10.89 -15.55 0.13
CA ILE A 573 -9.84 -15.66 1.15
C ILE A 573 -9.52 -17.15 1.29
N CYS A 574 -8.25 -17.54 1.14
CA CYS A 574 -7.80 -18.93 1.20
C CYS A 574 -6.68 -19.09 2.22
N GLU A 575 -6.85 -20.00 3.19
CA GLU A 575 -5.79 -20.34 4.13
C GLU A 575 -4.81 -21.34 3.52
N LYS A 576 -3.52 -21.00 3.52
CA LYS A 576 -2.40 -21.85 3.08
C LYS A 576 -2.11 -22.97 4.09
N GLN A 577 -1.27 -23.93 3.66
CA GLN A 577 -0.83 -25.02 4.54
C GLN A 577 -0.05 -24.54 5.78
N ASN A 578 0.65 -23.44 5.69
CA ASN A 578 1.41 -22.85 6.79
C ASN A 578 0.57 -21.94 7.72
N GLY A 579 -0.73 -21.75 7.44
CA GLY A 579 -1.64 -20.91 8.20
C GLY A 579 -1.72 -19.46 7.74
N ASP A 580 -0.94 -19.05 6.73
CA ASP A 580 -1.09 -17.74 6.10
C ASP A 580 -2.33 -17.70 5.19
N PHE A 581 -2.78 -16.51 4.81
CA PHE A 581 -3.96 -16.35 3.97
C PHE A 581 -3.64 -15.62 2.67
N TRP A 582 -4.14 -16.16 1.56
CA TRP A 582 -4.29 -15.46 0.31
C TRP A 582 -5.62 -14.72 0.29
N ILE A 583 -5.61 -13.44 -0.10
CA ILE A 583 -6.80 -12.60 -0.26
C ILE A 583 -6.82 -12.09 -1.70
N GLY A 584 -7.75 -12.57 -2.49
CA GLY A 584 -7.98 -12.08 -3.87
C GLY A 584 -8.93 -10.89 -3.86
N SER A 585 -8.50 -9.75 -4.37
CA SER A 585 -9.24 -8.50 -4.33
C SER A 585 -9.24 -7.76 -5.68
N ASP A 586 -10.01 -6.70 -5.76
CA ASP A 586 -10.01 -5.78 -6.92
C ASP A 586 -8.70 -4.99 -7.09
N CYS A 587 -7.89 -4.90 -6.03
CA CYS A 587 -6.58 -4.24 -6.04
C CYS A 587 -5.41 -5.21 -6.29
N GLY A 588 -5.65 -6.52 -6.31
CA GLY A 588 -4.62 -7.55 -6.45
C GLY A 588 -4.75 -8.69 -5.46
N LEU A 589 -3.70 -9.47 -5.35
CA LEU A 589 -3.62 -10.62 -4.45
C LEU A 589 -2.75 -10.24 -3.25
N PHE A 590 -3.31 -10.30 -2.05
CA PHE A 590 -2.59 -10.08 -0.81
C PHE A 590 -2.22 -11.41 -0.16
N LEU A 591 -1.03 -11.44 0.42
CA LEU A 591 -0.61 -12.50 1.33
C LEU A 591 -0.49 -11.91 2.72
N VAL A 592 -1.16 -12.53 3.69
CA VAL A 592 -1.12 -12.13 5.10
C VAL A 592 -0.81 -13.33 5.98
N ASP A 593 -0.21 -13.10 7.14
CA ASP A 593 0.07 -14.15 8.11
C ASP A 593 -1.21 -14.57 8.87
N LYS A 594 -1.10 -15.61 9.71
CA LYS A 594 -2.18 -16.11 10.56
C LYS A 594 -2.80 -15.08 11.51
N THR A 595 -2.11 -13.94 11.74
CA THR A 595 -2.57 -12.81 12.57
C THR A 595 -3.07 -11.64 11.74
N TRP A 596 -3.29 -11.86 10.44
CA TRP A 596 -3.72 -10.85 9.46
C TRP A 596 -2.70 -9.71 9.26
N ARG A 597 -1.41 -9.95 9.56
CA ARG A 597 -0.33 -9.03 9.25
C ARG A 597 0.07 -9.22 7.80
N PHE A 598 0.38 -8.12 7.15
CA PHE A 598 0.81 -8.09 5.77
C PHE A 598 2.14 -8.83 5.58
N ILE A 599 2.21 -9.68 4.53
CA ILE A 599 3.44 -10.34 4.06
C ILE A 599 3.81 -9.84 2.67
N GLY A 600 2.83 -9.66 1.76
CA GLY A 600 3.09 -9.25 0.39
C GLY A 600 1.85 -8.90 -0.39
N HIS A 601 2.03 -8.08 -1.42
CA HIS A 601 1.01 -7.71 -2.41
C HIS A 601 1.51 -8.05 -3.81
N TYR A 602 0.64 -8.65 -4.60
CA TYR A 602 0.95 -9.15 -5.93
C TYR A 602 -0.09 -8.65 -6.93
N ASN A 603 0.38 -8.21 -8.08
CA ASN A 603 -0.46 -7.64 -9.11
C ASN A 603 -0.03 -8.05 -10.53
N GLU A 604 -0.40 -7.27 -11.53
CA GLU A 604 -0.04 -7.55 -12.93
C GLU A 604 1.47 -7.55 -13.19
N ASN A 605 2.28 -6.93 -12.32
CA ASN A 605 3.74 -6.96 -12.40
C ASN A 605 4.34 -8.29 -11.94
N ASP A 606 3.57 -9.13 -11.25
CA ASP A 606 3.95 -10.45 -10.79
C ASP A 606 3.44 -11.56 -11.73
N ASN A 607 3.11 -11.20 -12.97
CA ASN A 607 2.56 -12.06 -14.01
C ASN A 607 1.13 -12.56 -13.76
N ILE A 608 0.34 -11.80 -13.01
CA ILE A 608 -1.10 -12.01 -12.90
C ILE A 608 -1.76 -11.32 -14.11
N PRO A 609 -2.44 -12.04 -15.01
CA PRO A 609 -2.92 -11.47 -16.27
C PRO A 609 -4.09 -10.50 -16.09
N SER A 610 -4.78 -10.56 -14.96
CA SER A 610 -5.86 -9.64 -14.60
C SER A 610 -6.17 -9.72 -13.10
N LEU A 611 -6.50 -8.57 -12.50
CA LEU A 611 -6.94 -8.48 -11.10
C LEU A 611 -8.45 -8.80 -10.92
N LYS A 612 -9.15 -9.16 -12.00
CA LYS A 612 -10.54 -9.63 -11.93
C LYS A 612 -10.57 -11.12 -11.65
N PHE A 613 -10.44 -11.47 -10.38
CA PHE A 613 -10.55 -12.84 -9.90
C PHE A 613 -12.00 -13.31 -9.91
N ASN A 614 -12.20 -14.63 -10.08
CA ASN A 614 -13.51 -15.25 -9.91
C ASN A 614 -13.76 -15.61 -8.45
N ARG A 615 -15.00 -15.43 -8.02
CA ARG A 615 -15.40 -15.59 -6.62
C ARG A 615 -15.25 -17.05 -6.19
N ASN A 616 -14.47 -17.29 -5.13
CA ASN A 616 -14.20 -18.60 -4.55
C ASN A 616 -13.70 -19.68 -5.55
N GLU A 617 -13.03 -19.25 -6.65
CA GLU A 617 -12.42 -20.15 -7.63
C GLU A 617 -10.90 -20.19 -7.44
N PHE A 618 -10.50 -20.95 -6.44
CA PHE A 618 -9.11 -21.20 -6.07
C PHE A 618 -8.96 -22.62 -5.54
N THR A 619 -7.73 -23.14 -5.57
CA THR A 619 -7.35 -24.40 -4.92
C THR A 619 -5.87 -24.43 -4.61
N GLU A 620 -5.48 -25.07 -3.52
CA GLU A 620 -4.10 -25.45 -3.23
C GLU A 620 -3.95 -26.94 -3.51
N THR A 621 -3.06 -27.29 -4.42
CA THR A 621 -2.77 -28.69 -4.77
C THR A 621 -1.83 -29.32 -3.75
N PRO A 622 -1.78 -30.68 -3.64
CA PRO A 622 -0.93 -31.38 -2.67
C PRO A 622 0.57 -31.10 -2.81
N ASP A 623 1.01 -30.67 -3.99
CA ASP A 623 2.39 -30.23 -4.27
C ASP A 623 2.68 -28.79 -3.81
N GLY A 624 1.71 -28.13 -3.16
CA GLY A 624 1.85 -26.79 -2.58
C GLY A 624 1.62 -25.66 -3.56
N LYS A 625 1.22 -25.93 -4.80
CA LYS A 625 0.86 -24.88 -5.75
C LYS A 625 -0.50 -24.31 -5.42
N PHE A 626 -0.57 -23.01 -5.41
CA PHE A 626 -1.81 -22.25 -5.29
C PHE A 626 -2.31 -21.85 -6.68
N TRP A 627 -3.56 -22.24 -6.99
CA TRP A 627 -4.23 -22.00 -8.26
C TRP A 627 -5.42 -21.08 -8.07
N PHE A 628 -5.63 -20.16 -9.00
CA PHE A 628 -6.80 -19.29 -9.00
C PHE A 628 -7.20 -18.88 -10.42
N ALA A 629 -8.50 -18.64 -10.61
CA ALA A 629 -9.06 -18.26 -11.89
C ALA A 629 -9.24 -16.76 -12.02
N THR A 630 -8.87 -16.22 -13.18
CA THR A 630 -9.11 -14.82 -13.56
C THR A 630 -9.92 -14.73 -14.85
N ASN A 631 -10.44 -13.55 -15.17
CA ASN A 631 -11.11 -13.33 -16.44
C ASN A 631 -10.16 -13.31 -17.65
N LYS A 632 -8.86 -13.45 -17.45
CA LYS A 632 -7.83 -13.51 -18.51
C LYS A 632 -6.86 -14.68 -18.36
N GLY A 633 -7.19 -15.72 -17.61
CA GLY A 633 -6.41 -16.93 -17.50
C GLY A 633 -6.55 -17.69 -16.20
N LEU A 634 -6.10 -18.96 -16.24
CA LEU A 634 -5.86 -19.77 -15.05
C LEU A 634 -4.41 -19.57 -14.62
N VAL A 635 -4.20 -19.24 -13.35
CA VAL A 635 -2.90 -18.80 -12.80
C VAL A 635 -2.52 -19.70 -11.62
N TYR A 636 -1.22 -19.97 -11.49
CA TYR A 636 -0.70 -20.71 -10.35
C TYR A 636 0.65 -20.15 -9.86
N THR A 637 0.97 -20.41 -8.60
CA THR A 637 2.29 -20.16 -8.01
C THR A 637 2.64 -21.21 -6.98
N ASP A 638 3.93 -21.56 -6.92
CA ASP A 638 4.56 -22.38 -5.87
C ASP A 638 5.57 -21.59 -5.03
N GLN A 639 5.81 -20.33 -5.39
CA GLN A 639 6.87 -19.49 -4.84
C GLN A 639 6.32 -18.28 -4.12
N THR A 640 6.94 -17.93 -3.00
CA THR A 640 6.84 -16.59 -2.41
C THR A 640 7.98 -15.73 -2.92
N ARG A 641 7.72 -14.45 -3.12
CA ARG A 641 8.67 -13.45 -3.62
C ARG A 641 9.93 -13.40 -2.75
N ASN A 642 11.09 -13.44 -3.37
CA ASN A 642 12.40 -13.39 -2.71
C ASN A 642 13.38 -12.40 -3.42
N ASP A 643 12.85 -11.39 -4.11
CA ASP A 643 13.67 -10.41 -4.82
C ASP A 643 14.25 -9.39 -3.85
N LYS A 644 15.57 -9.26 -3.85
CA LYS A 644 16.24 -8.19 -3.09
C LYS A 644 16.24 -6.90 -3.91
N MET A 645 15.81 -5.82 -3.30
CA MET A 645 15.86 -4.49 -3.89
C MET A 645 17.06 -3.70 -3.37
N ASN A 646 17.75 -3.00 -4.26
CA ASN A 646 18.90 -2.17 -3.89
C ASN A 646 18.52 -0.70 -3.63
N ALA A 647 17.33 -0.28 -4.04
CA ALA A 647 16.85 1.09 -3.87
C ALA A 647 16.21 1.28 -2.50
N LYS A 648 16.34 2.49 -1.94
CA LYS A 648 15.68 2.90 -0.70
C LYS A 648 14.49 3.80 -0.99
N VAL A 649 13.52 3.79 -0.07
CA VAL A 649 12.37 4.70 -0.17
C VAL A 649 12.85 6.14 0.01
N THR A 650 12.40 7.01 -0.87
CA THR A 650 12.59 8.46 -0.83
C THR A 650 11.24 9.18 -0.81
N ALA A 651 11.22 10.49 -0.71
CA ALA A 651 10.01 11.29 -0.78
C ALA A 651 9.81 11.83 -2.21
N ASP A 652 8.65 11.55 -2.81
CA ASP A 652 8.23 12.21 -4.05
C ASP A 652 7.80 13.66 -3.77
N HIS A 653 6.81 13.80 -2.89
CA HIS A 653 6.30 15.10 -2.44
C HIS A 653 6.13 15.09 -0.92
N ILE A 654 6.35 16.26 -0.33
CA ILE A 654 6.02 16.51 1.08
C ILE A 654 5.21 17.79 1.11
N TYR A 655 4.00 17.72 1.67
CA TYR A 655 3.20 18.89 1.96
C TYR A 655 3.21 19.15 3.46
N ILE A 656 3.39 20.39 3.83
CA ILE A 656 3.27 20.85 5.21
C ILE A 656 2.19 21.92 5.23
N ASP A 657 1.08 21.65 5.92
CA ASP A 657 -0.10 22.52 5.98
C ASP A 657 -0.58 22.94 4.56
N ASP A 658 -0.68 21.94 3.66
CA ASP A 658 -1.05 22.05 2.24
C ASP A 658 -0.05 22.83 1.33
N GLU A 659 1.08 23.29 1.86
CA GLU A 659 2.15 23.86 1.06
C GLU A 659 3.16 22.81 0.63
N LYS A 660 3.38 22.69 -0.69
CA LYS A 660 4.35 21.77 -1.27
C LYS A 660 5.77 22.22 -0.93
N GLN A 661 6.54 21.35 -0.30
CA GLN A 661 7.95 21.58 0.01
C GLN A 661 8.84 21.18 -1.17
N ASN A 662 10.00 21.84 -1.28
CA ASN A 662 11.01 21.44 -2.25
C ASN A 662 11.66 20.12 -1.82
N THR A 663 11.45 19.06 -2.61
CA THR A 663 11.92 17.70 -2.29
C THR A 663 13.26 17.35 -2.92
N SER A 664 13.86 18.23 -3.69
CA SER A 664 15.16 17.98 -4.35
C SER A 664 16.29 17.59 -3.37
N GLU A 665 16.24 18.12 -2.15
CA GLU A 665 17.18 17.79 -1.08
C GLU A 665 16.99 16.38 -0.52
N TYR A 666 15.77 15.87 -0.51
CA TYR A 666 15.45 14.54 0.06
C TYR A 666 15.87 13.40 -0.88
N HIS A 667 15.89 13.63 -2.19
CA HIS A 667 16.47 12.69 -3.16
C HIS A 667 18.00 12.54 -3.01
N GLY A 668 18.64 13.44 -2.26
CA GLY A 668 20.08 13.42 -1.96
C GLY A 668 20.46 12.78 -0.62
N GLY A 669 19.51 12.16 0.09
CA GLY A 669 19.78 11.51 1.38
C GLY A 669 19.65 12.42 2.62
N LYS A 670 19.14 13.63 2.50
CA LYS A 670 18.72 14.43 3.64
C LYS A 670 17.40 13.90 4.20
N ASN A 671 17.45 13.28 5.36
CA ASN A 671 16.27 12.66 6.00
C ASN A 671 15.73 13.52 7.16
N ASN A 672 16.07 14.82 7.20
CA ASN A 672 15.66 15.71 8.28
C ASN A 672 14.64 16.74 7.79
N ILE A 673 13.45 16.71 8.32
CA ILE A 673 12.37 17.65 8.07
C ILE A 673 12.21 18.52 9.32
N SER A 674 12.31 19.85 9.19
CA SER A 674 12.12 20.77 10.31
C SER A 674 10.87 21.60 10.08
N ILE A 675 9.93 21.55 11.01
CA ILE A 675 8.66 22.28 10.95
C ILE A 675 8.48 23.12 12.21
N LYS A 676 7.78 24.24 12.09
CA LYS A 676 7.39 25.07 13.24
C LYS A 676 6.01 24.63 13.70
N TRP A 677 5.88 24.38 15.00
CA TRP A 677 4.61 24.00 15.60
C TRP A 677 3.55 25.11 15.40
N ASN A 678 2.36 24.70 14.97
CA ASN A 678 1.21 25.59 14.78
C ASN A 678 -0.01 25.03 15.52
N ILE A 679 -0.75 25.92 16.21
CA ILE A 679 -1.94 25.53 17.00
C ILE A 679 -3.09 25.04 16.11
N LYS A 680 -3.19 25.54 14.87
CA LYS A 680 -4.40 25.37 14.05
C LYS A 680 -4.54 24.00 13.38
N SER A 681 -3.49 23.35 13.05
CA SER A 681 -3.41 21.95 12.59
C SER A 681 -2.03 21.74 11.97
N GLN A 682 -1.30 20.80 12.47
CA GLN A 682 -0.06 20.40 11.86
C GLN A 682 -0.36 19.15 11.05
N LYS A 683 -0.45 19.32 9.74
CA LYS A 683 -0.66 18.22 8.82
C LYS A 683 0.55 18.11 7.90
N ILE A 684 1.21 16.96 7.93
CA ILE A 684 2.25 16.61 6.97
C ILE A 684 1.69 15.49 6.12
N VAL A 685 1.76 15.64 4.81
CA VAL A 685 1.47 14.55 3.88
C VAL A 685 2.77 14.18 3.19
N PHE A 686 3.23 12.98 3.45
CA PHE A 686 4.45 12.42 2.88
C PHE A 686 4.10 11.38 1.81
N PHE A 687 4.48 11.64 0.57
CA PHE A 687 4.30 10.70 -0.53
C PHE A 687 5.58 9.88 -0.72
N PRO A 688 5.55 8.58 -0.37
CA PRO A 688 6.73 7.73 -0.53
C PRO A 688 6.98 7.42 -2.01
N LEU A 689 8.24 7.27 -2.36
CA LEU A 689 8.69 6.91 -3.70
C LEU A 689 9.90 6.00 -3.60
N ILE A 690 9.98 4.99 -4.44
CA ILE A 690 11.19 4.20 -4.66
C ILE A 690 11.64 4.35 -6.11
N LEU A 691 12.92 4.73 -6.31
CA LEU A 691 13.50 4.93 -7.63
C LEU A 691 14.01 3.59 -8.20
N ASP A 692 13.06 2.70 -8.44
CA ASP A 692 13.27 1.40 -9.06
C ASP A 692 12.24 1.23 -10.21
N TYR A 693 12.73 1.24 -11.43
CA TYR A 693 11.92 1.19 -12.64
C TYR A 693 11.50 -0.23 -13.04
N SER A 694 11.99 -1.24 -12.34
CA SER A 694 11.58 -2.64 -12.55
C SER A 694 10.14 -2.92 -12.09
N ILE A 695 9.59 -2.04 -11.25
CA ILE A 695 8.20 -2.13 -10.73
C ILE A 695 7.50 -0.80 -11.00
N PRO A 696 6.79 -0.66 -12.11
CA PRO A 696 6.29 0.65 -12.52
C PRO A 696 5.05 1.17 -11.80
N ASN A 697 4.22 0.33 -11.16
CA ASN A 697 2.92 0.76 -10.60
C ASN A 697 2.45 -0.13 -9.43
N GLY A 698 1.48 0.39 -8.66
CA GLY A 698 0.72 -0.39 -7.67
C GLY A 698 1.54 -0.79 -6.45
N ARG A 699 2.39 0.11 -5.98
CA ARG A 699 3.26 -0.12 -4.83
C ARG A 699 2.50 0.15 -3.53
N TYR A 700 2.74 -0.70 -2.54
CA TYR A 700 2.33 -0.47 -1.17
C TYR A 700 3.56 -0.21 -0.32
N TYR A 701 3.45 0.74 0.60
CA TYR A 701 4.49 1.08 1.56
C TYR A 701 4.01 0.77 2.96
N GLU A 702 4.91 0.30 3.79
CA GLU A 702 4.70 0.17 5.23
C GLU A 702 5.40 1.32 5.93
N TRP A 703 4.69 1.98 6.85
CA TRP A 703 5.24 3.09 7.59
C TRP A 703 4.97 2.98 9.08
N SER A 704 5.88 3.50 9.88
CA SER A 704 5.79 3.54 11.34
C SER A 704 6.25 4.90 11.86
N LEU A 705 5.52 5.45 12.81
CA LEU A 705 5.86 6.70 13.47
C LEU A 705 6.29 6.43 14.92
N ASN A 706 7.52 6.81 15.28
CA ASN A 706 8.06 6.67 16.62
C ASN A 706 8.01 5.21 17.14
N ASN A 707 8.37 4.25 16.29
CA ASN A 707 8.38 2.80 16.58
C ASN A 707 7.00 2.21 16.97
N LYS A 708 5.91 2.79 16.47
CA LYS A 708 4.59 2.17 16.56
C LYS A 708 4.48 0.98 15.60
N GLU A 709 3.36 0.30 15.61
CA GLU A 709 3.07 -0.75 14.61
C GLU A 709 3.07 -0.15 13.19
N TYR A 710 3.54 -0.97 12.23
CA TYR A 710 3.56 -0.55 10.83
C TYR A 710 2.15 -0.52 10.26
N GLU A 711 1.84 0.55 9.57
CA GLU A 711 0.60 0.76 8.81
C GLU A 711 0.90 0.71 7.32
N LEU A 712 -0.08 0.29 6.50
CA LEU A 712 0.02 0.26 5.05
C LEU A 712 -0.47 1.58 4.45
N CYS A 713 0.22 2.00 3.38
CA CYS A 713 -0.15 3.14 2.58
C CYS A 713 0.03 2.81 1.09
N LYS A 714 -0.94 3.17 0.25
CA LYS A 714 -0.76 3.14 -1.21
C LYS A 714 0.10 4.32 -1.66
N GLU A 715 0.88 4.10 -2.71
CA GLU A 715 1.75 5.13 -3.30
C GLU A 715 1.00 6.42 -3.65
N GLU A 716 -0.27 6.31 -4.01
CA GLU A 716 -1.10 7.44 -4.45
C GLU A 716 -1.74 8.23 -3.31
N GLU A 717 -1.89 7.64 -2.13
CA GLU A 717 -2.63 8.23 -1.01
C GLU A 717 -1.76 9.11 -0.11
N GLY A 718 -0.47 8.79 -0.01
CA GLY A 718 0.47 9.46 0.89
C GLY A 718 0.24 9.12 2.37
N ILE A 719 1.27 9.30 3.16
CA ILE A 719 1.25 9.10 4.61
C ILE A 719 0.83 10.41 5.27
N ILE A 720 -0.29 10.41 5.96
CA ILE A 720 -0.83 11.58 6.64
C ILE A 720 -0.40 11.55 8.10
N LEU A 721 0.36 12.55 8.51
CA LEU A 721 0.81 12.73 9.89
C LEU A 721 0.16 13.98 10.46
N GLU A 722 -0.66 13.80 11.50
CA GLU A 722 -1.36 14.88 12.19
C GLU A 722 -0.89 15.02 13.64
N SER A 723 -0.84 16.24 14.14
CA SER A 723 -0.59 16.55 15.56
C SER A 723 0.69 15.94 16.12
N LEU A 724 1.80 16.08 15.41
CA LEU A 724 3.10 15.58 15.88
C LEU A 724 3.55 16.24 17.18
N PRO A 725 4.07 15.48 18.15
CA PRO A 725 4.61 16.05 19.38
C PRO A 725 5.85 16.92 19.11
N LEU A 726 6.06 17.91 20.00
CA LEU A 726 7.25 18.75 19.96
C LEU A 726 8.53 17.91 20.11
N GLY A 727 9.56 18.30 19.36
CA GLY A 727 10.85 17.61 19.36
C GLY A 727 11.04 16.70 18.15
N LYS A 728 11.85 15.66 18.31
CA LYS A 728 12.19 14.74 17.23
C LYS A 728 11.16 13.61 17.14
N ASN A 729 10.61 13.43 15.95
CA ASN A 729 9.76 12.29 15.59
C ASN A 729 10.46 11.51 14.47
N ILE A 730 10.40 10.21 14.51
CA ILE A 730 11.01 9.33 13.51
C ILE A 730 9.91 8.68 12.69
N LEU A 731 9.91 8.93 11.39
CA LEU A 731 9.05 8.28 10.42
C LEU A 731 9.89 7.24 9.67
N ASP A 732 9.60 5.97 9.89
CA ASP A 732 10.18 4.85 9.17
C ASP A 732 9.25 4.45 8.03
N VAL A 733 9.79 4.35 6.80
CA VAL A 733 9.04 3.97 5.61
C VAL A 733 9.84 2.95 4.82
N LYS A 734 9.18 1.88 4.41
CA LYS A 734 9.77 0.84 3.55
C LYS A 734 8.77 0.41 2.49
N LEU A 735 9.25 -0.17 1.40
CA LEU A 735 8.39 -0.86 0.45
C LEU A 735 7.86 -2.13 1.10
N SER A 736 6.60 -2.39 0.94
CA SER A 736 5.94 -3.52 1.57
C SER A 736 6.55 -4.86 1.15
N GLY A 737 6.89 -5.69 2.14
CA GLY A 737 7.59 -6.96 1.93
C GLY A 737 9.10 -6.85 1.67
N HIS A 738 9.72 -5.66 1.76
CA HIS A 738 11.14 -5.41 1.46
C HIS A 738 11.82 -4.58 2.55
N ASP A 739 12.29 -5.23 3.60
CA ASP A 739 12.94 -4.56 4.75
C ASP A 739 14.23 -3.82 4.35
N GLU A 740 14.92 -4.28 3.31
CA GLU A 740 16.13 -3.66 2.78
C GLU A 740 15.91 -2.25 2.21
N THR A 741 14.65 -1.91 1.87
CA THR A 741 14.29 -0.59 1.33
C THR A 741 14.04 0.46 2.39
N LEU A 742 14.15 0.11 3.68
CA LEU A 742 13.84 0.96 4.82
C LEU A 742 14.60 2.29 4.76
N SER A 743 13.85 3.37 4.92
CA SER A 743 14.35 4.73 5.11
C SER A 743 13.72 5.37 6.33
N SER A 744 14.54 6.03 7.14
CA SER A 744 14.09 6.73 8.35
C SER A 744 14.21 8.24 8.15
N TYR A 745 13.10 8.94 8.36
CA TYR A 745 13.02 10.40 8.30
C TYR A 745 12.86 10.97 9.69
N THR A 746 13.71 11.94 10.05
CA THR A 746 13.60 12.65 11.32
C THR A 746 12.79 13.93 11.10
N ILE A 747 11.60 13.99 11.67
CA ILE A 747 10.72 15.16 11.64
C ILE A 747 10.89 15.92 12.95
N THR A 748 11.52 17.08 12.90
CA THR A 748 11.76 17.91 14.08
C THR A 748 10.71 19.02 14.15
N VAL A 749 9.82 18.93 15.14
CA VAL A 749 8.80 19.95 15.42
C VAL A 749 9.38 20.96 16.39
N LEU A 750 9.66 22.15 15.89
CA LEU A 750 10.22 23.26 16.68
C LEU A 750 9.08 24.11 17.28
N PRO A 751 9.20 24.56 18.53
CA PRO A 751 8.21 25.46 19.11
C PRO A 751 8.15 26.77 18.33
N SER A 752 6.95 27.24 18.03
CA SER A 752 6.74 28.53 17.36
C SER A 752 6.93 29.69 18.33
N ALA A 753 7.10 30.91 17.82
CA ALA A 753 7.14 32.12 18.66
C ALA A 753 5.86 32.26 19.52
N TRP A 754 4.69 31.86 18.99
CA TRP A 754 3.43 31.84 19.71
C TRP A 754 3.42 30.86 20.88
N PHE A 755 4.06 29.70 20.76
CA PHE A 755 4.19 28.74 21.87
C PHE A 755 4.94 29.36 23.07
N TYR A 756 6.02 30.10 22.82
CA TYR A 756 6.75 30.81 23.88
C TYR A 756 5.93 31.93 24.48
N LEU A 757 5.10 32.59 23.68
CA LEU A 757 4.20 33.67 24.14
C LEU A 757 3.10 33.11 25.02
N GLU A 758 2.50 32.00 24.65
CA GLU A 758 1.43 31.32 25.42
C GLU A 758 1.97 30.70 26.71
N THR A 759 3.10 29.99 26.62
CA THR A 759 3.74 29.45 27.82
C THR A 759 4.20 30.55 28.75
N GLY A 760 4.68 31.68 28.21
CA GLY A 760 4.97 32.88 28.98
C GLY A 760 3.75 33.50 29.66
N LEU A 761 2.61 33.60 28.96
CA LEU A 761 1.33 34.07 29.51
C LEU A 761 0.79 33.13 30.60
N VAL A 762 0.88 31.84 30.42
CA VAL A 762 0.47 30.84 31.43
C VAL A 762 1.35 30.97 32.68
N LEU A 763 2.66 31.13 32.52
CA LEU A 763 3.59 31.38 33.62
C LEU A 763 3.28 32.70 34.35
N ILE A 764 3.03 33.77 33.60
CA ILE A 764 2.64 35.07 34.18
C ILE A 764 1.32 34.95 34.93
N MET A 765 0.32 34.29 34.35
CA MET A 765 -0.95 34.01 35.04
C MET A 765 -0.74 33.16 36.32
N GLY A 766 0.11 32.14 36.25
CA GLY A 766 0.48 31.34 37.42
C GLY A 766 1.11 32.21 38.51
N ILE A 767 2.03 33.10 38.15
CA ILE A 767 2.65 34.06 39.09
C ILE A 767 1.59 35.01 39.66
N ILE A 768 0.69 35.54 38.81
CA ILE A 768 -0.40 36.43 39.28
C ILE A 768 -1.30 35.70 40.26
N VAL A 769 -1.73 34.48 39.94
CA VAL A 769 -2.54 33.65 40.82
C VAL A 769 -1.80 33.36 42.15
N TYR A 770 -0.53 33.01 42.08
CA TYR A 770 0.31 32.81 43.27
C TYR A 770 0.38 34.08 44.12
N ARG A 771 0.60 35.26 43.51
CA ARG A 771 0.64 36.55 44.20
C ARG A 771 -0.71 36.92 44.82
N LEU A 772 -1.82 36.62 44.09
CA LEU A 772 -3.15 36.85 44.64
C LEU A 772 -3.47 35.96 45.85
N VAL A 773 -3.06 34.69 45.81
CA VAL A 773 -3.18 33.75 46.92
C VAL A 773 -2.35 34.22 48.13
N GLU A 774 -1.10 34.67 47.88
CA GLU A 774 -0.23 35.21 48.92
C GLU A 774 -0.80 36.53 49.50
N TYR A 775 -1.33 37.41 48.65
CA TYR A 775 -1.99 38.61 49.04
C TYR A 775 -3.23 38.33 49.93
N ARG A 776 -4.07 37.36 49.49
CA ARG A 776 -5.20 36.87 50.30
C ARG A 776 -4.75 36.32 51.66
N LYS A 777 -3.70 35.51 51.68
CA LYS A 777 -3.14 34.99 52.94
C LYS A 777 -2.65 36.11 53.85
N ARG A 778 -1.99 37.16 53.30
CA ARG A 778 -1.56 38.32 54.04
C ARG A 778 -2.72 39.13 54.56
N MET A 779 -3.78 39.30 53.76
CA MET A 779 -5.00 40.01 54.20
C MET A 779 -5.74 39.27 55.30
N ILE A 780 -5.82 37.93 55.20
CA ILE A 780 -6.41 37.11 56.27
C ILE A 780 -5.60 37.28 57.56
N ARG A 781 -4.27 37.13 57.50
CA ARG A 781 -3.39 37.34 58.69
C ARG A 781 -3.53 38.77 59.24
N LYS A 782 -3.64 39.82 58.43
CA LYS A 782 -3.87 41.17 58.88
C LYS A 782 -5.24 41.30 59.56
N LYS A 783 -6.30 40.64 59.01
CA LYS A 783 -7.59 40.63 59.65
C LYS A 783 -7.58 39.87 61.01
N GLU A 784 -6.90 38.71 61.04
CA GLU A 784 -6.71 37.96 62.27
C GLU A 784 -5.95 38.80 63.35
N LEU A 785 -4.89 39.49 62.92
CA LEU A 785 -4.10 40.37 63.80
C LEU A 785 -4.95 41.56 64.27
N MET A 786 -5.79 42.16 63.42
CA MET A 786 -6.70 43.21 63.84
C MET A 786 -7.79 42.74 64.82
N ILE A 787 -8.30 41.52 64.56
CA ILE A 787 -9.24 40.86 65.46
C ILE A 787 -8.58 40.56 66.79
N GLN A 788 -7.34 40.07 66.79
CA GLN A 788 -6.55 39.84 68.04
C GLN A 788 -6.28 41.15 68.82
N LYS A 789 -5.87 42.22 68.08
CA LYS A 789 -5.72 43.54 68.70
C LYS A 789 -7.01 44.05 69.28
N ARG A 790 -8.12 43.94 68.54
CA ARG A 790 -9.43 44.37 69.02
C ARG A 790 -9.92 43.56 70.17
N ASN A 791 -9.68 42.24 70.16
CA ASN A 791 -9.99 41.38 71.29
C ASN A 791 -9.13 41.74 72.54
N LEU A 792 -7.83 42.04 72.33
CA LEU A 792 -6.93 42.51 73.35
C LEU A 792 -7.38 43.84 73.96
N GLU A 793 -7.75 44.80 73.13
CA GLU A 793 -8.31 46.10 73.55
C GLU A 793 -9.61 45.94 74.28
N ILE A 794 -10.50 44.99 73.86
CA ILE A 794 -11.72 44.66 74.55
C ILE A 794 -11.40 43.97 75.89
N THR A 795 -10.40 43.10 75.95
CA THR A 795 -9.99 42.45 77.18
C THR A 795 -9.43 43.47 78.17
N ILE A 796 -8.56 44.38 77.75
CA ILE A 796 -8.00 45.46 78.54
C ILE A 796 -9.09 46.40 79.05
N ALA A 797 -10.09 46.77 78.16
CA ALA A 797 -11.23 47.56 78.53
C ALA A 797 -12.16 46.84 79.52
N LYS A 798 -12.34 45.48 79.33
CA LYS A 798 -13.09 44.66 80.31
C LYS A 798 -12.35 44.54 81.59
N GLU A 799 -11.02 44.35 81.62
CA GLU A 799 -10.23 44.29 82.82
C GLU A 799 -10.27 45.64 83.60
N SER A 800 -10.21 46.78 82.87
CA SER A 800 -10.37 48.11 83.48
C SER A 800 -11.77 48.38 83.98
N ALA A 801 -12.82 47.91 83.26
CA ALA A 801 -14.19 47.99 83.67
C ALA A 801 -14.50 47.04 84.86
N VAL A 802 -13.88 45.80 84.81
CA VAL A 802 -14.04 44.88 85.96
C VAL A 802 -13.34 45.38 87.20
N ARG A 803 -12.21 46.06 87.15
CA ARG A 803 -11.55 46.70 88.27
C ARG A 803 -12.42 47.78 88.83
N LYS A 804 -13.06 48.57 87.98
CA LYS A 804 -14.01 49.62 88.45
C LYS A 804 -15.32 49.04 88.98
N TYR A 805 -15.78 47.90 88.39
CA TYR A 805 -17.02 47.22 88.85
C TYR A 805 -16.84 46.36 90.12
N ILE A 806 -15.65 45.85 90.34
CA ILE A 806 -15.30 45.09 91.55
C ILE A 806 -15.32 45.96 92.83
N GLU A 807 -14.95 47.27 92.63
CA GLU A 807 -15.07 48.24 93.72
C GLU A 807 -16.53 48.66 94.05
N GLU A 808 -17.45 48.58 93.07
CA GLU A 808 -18.89 49.00 93.31
C GLU A 808 -19.81 47.78 93.49
N GLU A 809 -19.53 46.53 93.21
CA GLU A 809 -20.45 45.40 93.23
C GLU A 809 -20.16 44.28 94.22
N GLN A 810 -19.23 44.56 95.21
CA GLN A 810 -19.18 43.60 96.36
C GLN A 810 -20.41 43.64 97.21
N ASN A 811 -21.47 44.45 96.89
CA ASN A 811 -22.69 44.60 97.69
C ASN A 811 -24.04 44.32 97.00
N ARG A 812 -24.08 43.85 95.76
CA ARG A 812 -25.33 43.43 95.18
C ARG A 812 -25.16 42.25 94.16
N HIS A 813 -26.00 41.27 94.31
CA HIS A 813 -26.31 40.13 93.40
C HIS A 813 -25.53 38.82 93.49
N LYS A 814 -26.01 38.12 94.54
CA LYS A 814 -25.88 36.66 94.61
C LYS A 814 -27.14 35.93 94.07
N GLU A 815 -28.19 36.60 93.72
CA GLU A 815 -29.49 35.95 93.41
C GLU A 815 -29.97 35.98 91.96
N GLU A 816 -29.45 36.80 91.01
CA GLU A 816 -29.93 36.86 89.68
C GLU A 816 -29.15 35.99 88.65
N LYS A 817 -27.99 35.46 88.95
CA LYS A 817 -27.13 34.76 88.07
C LYS A 817 -27.52 33.31 87.76
N GLU A 818 -28.31 32.66 88.58
CA GLU A 818 -28.72 31.29 88.42
C GLU A 818 -29.89 31.08 87.39
N LYS A 819 -30.77 32.10 87.31
CA LYS A 819 -31.94 32.01 86.43
C LYS A 819 -31.71 32.28 84.95
N ARG A 820 -30.65 33.01 84.57
CA ARG A 820 -30.39 33.28 83.11
C ARG A 820 -29.56 32.18 82.39
N ILE A 821 -28.74 31.44 83.12
CA ILE A 821 -27.91 30.34 82.51
C ILE A 821 -28.83 29.15 82.24
N GLN A 822 -29.84 28.84 83.01
CA GLN A 822 -30.78 27.76 82.78
C GLN A 822 -31.68 27.99 81.53
N ALA A 823 -32.02 29.24 81.18
CA ALA A 823 -32.89 29.54 80.05
C ALA A 823 -32.16 29.47 78.64
N MET A 824 -30.83 29.77 78.64
CA MET A 824 -30.03 29.64 77.36
C MET A 824 -29.69 28.20 77.05
N TYR A 825 -29.43 27.37 78.06
CA TYR A 825 -29.15 25.93 77.87
C TYR A 825 -30.38 25.14 77.40
N GLN A 826 -31.58 25.48 77.81
CA GLN A 826 -32.83 24.85 77.33
C GLN A 826 -33.15 25.18 75.94
N LYS A 827 -32.86 26.37 75.39
CA LYS A 827 -33.19 26.80 74.03
C LYS A 827 -32.27 26.18 72.96
N SER A 828 -31.00 25.95 73.26
CA SER A 828 -30.00 25.26 72.33
C SER A 828 -30.22 23.75 72.29
N ARG A 829 -30.64 23.17 73.45
CA ARG A 829 -30.91 21.72 73.54
C ARG A 829 -32.21 21.33 72.77
N LEU A 830 -33.23 22.13 72.83
CA LEU A 830 -34.48 21.94 72.12
C LEU A 830 -34.28 22.03 70.58
N ALA A 831 -33.41 22.90 70.07
CA ALA A 831 -33.11 23.04 68.63
C ALA A 831 -32.35 21.82 68.11
N TYR A 832 -31.45 21.28 68.94
CA TYR A 832 -30.66 20.10 68.56
C TYR A 832 -31.50 18.82 68.54
N GLU A 833 -32.38 18.63 69.56
CA GLU A 833 -33.32 17.48 69.55
C GLU A 833 -34.33 17.53 68.37
N GLU A 834 -34.81 18.72 67.99
CA GLU A 834 -35.66 18.91 66.84
C GLU A 834 -34.92 18.52 65.50
N TYR A 835 -33.64 18.87 65.39
CA TYR A 835 -32.82 18.44 64.18
C TYR A 835 -32.59 16.93 64.10
N VAL A 836 -32.41 16.26 65.25
CA VAL A 836 -32.25 14.79 65.26
C VAL A 836 -33.52 14.10 64.78
N ILE A 837 -34.69 14.56 65.27
CA ILE A 837 -36.00 14.00 64.89
C ILE A 837 -36.26 14.28 63.39
N MET A 838 -35.90 15.46 62.93
CA MET A 838 -36.06 15.84 61.51
C MET A 838 -35.19 15.00 60.61
N TYR A 839 -33.94 14.74 61.00
CA TYR A 839 -33.03 13.87 60.26
C TYR A 839 -33.50 12.43 60.22
N GLN A 840 -34.02 11.90 61.30
CA GLN A 840 -34.59 10.53 61.31
C GLN A 840 -35.74 10.37 60.33
N LYS A 841 -36.61 11.33 60.18
CA LYS A 841 -37.73 11.33 59.22
C LYS A 841 -37.20 11.45 57.77
N VAL A 842 -36.16 12.27 57.52
CA VAL A 842 -35.50 12.36 56.22
C VAL A 842 -34.91 11.01 55.86
N LYS A 843 -34.20 10.39 56.77
CA LYS A 843 -33.56 9.09 56.56
C LYS A 843 -34.62 8.00 56.28
N GLU A 844 -35.68 7.97 56.99
CA GLU A 844 -36.79 7.03 56.75
C GLU A 844 -37.42 7.15 55.35
N CYS A 845 -37.63 8.37 54.86
CA CYS A 845 -38.10 8.62 53.49
C CYS A 845 -37.07 8.20 52.45
N MET A 846 -35.80 8.38 52.71
CA MET A 846 -34.73 7.98 51.78
C MET A 846 -34.53 6.45 51.74
N ASP A 847 -34.54 5.79 52.91
CA ASP A 847 -34.28 4.34 52.99
C ASP A 847 -35.49 3.50 52.51
N LYS A 848 -36.73 3.90 52.87
CA LYS A 848 -37.93 3.11 52.54
C LYS A 848 -38.51 3.41 51.16
N GLU A 849 -38.54 4.68 50.78
CA GLU A 849 -39.23 5.13 49.55
C GLU A 849 -38.27 5.52 48.43
N LYS A 850 -37.00 5.49 48.69
CA LYS A 850 -35.91 5.84 47.72
C LYS A 850 -36.19 7.15 46.95
N LEU A 851 -36.72 8.16 47.65
CA LEU A 851 -37.10 9.43 47.00
C LEU A 851 -35.97 10.10 46.19
N TYR A 852 -34.72 9.80 46.51
CA TYR A 852 -33.59 10.32 45.76
C TYR A 852 -33.51 9.85 44.30
N THR A 853 -34.23 8.80 43.93
CA THR A 853 -34.31 8.35 42.52
C THR A 853 -35.20 9.22 41.64
N ASP A 854 -36.00 10.12 42.21
CA ASP A 854 -36.71 11.13 41.43
C ASP A 854 -35.75 12.25 40.98
N PRO A 855 -35.51 12.42 39.67
CA PRO A 855 -34.59 13.44 39.15
C PRO A 855 -35.05 14.89 39.42
N ASN A 856 -36.31 15.11 39.81
CA ASN A 856 -36.90 16.41 40.08
C ASN A 856 -37.06 16.72 41.57
N LEU A 857 -36.64 15.84 42.45
CA LEU A 857 -36.79 16.02 43.91
C LEU A 857 -36.20 17.35 44.39
N ARG A 858 -37.05 18.15 45.02
CA ARG A 858 -36.63 19.43 45.63
C ARG A 858 -36.75 19.35 47.16
N ILE A 859 -36.00 20.17 47.84
CA ILE A 859 -36.06 20.28 49.31
C ILE A 859 -37.46 20.67 49.81
N THR A 860 -38.23 21.43 49.02
CA THR A 860 -39.62 21.81 49.31
C THR A 860 -40.57 20.61 49.32
N ASP A 861 -40.31 19.64 48.41
CA ASP A 861 -41.17 18.46 48.32
C ASP A 861 -40.88 17.49 49.46
N LEU A 862 -39.60 17.33 49.79
CA LEU A 862 -39.19 16.56 50.97
C LEU A 862 -39.73 17.20 52.27
N ALA A 863 -39.61 18.52 52.41
CA ALA A 863 -40.09 19.24 53.58
C ALA A 863 -41.64 19.09 53.76
N ARG A 864 -42.41 19.16 52.69
CA ARG A 864 -43.82 18.93 52.66
C ARG A 864 -44.13 17.50 53.11
N LYS A 865 -43.38 16.53 52.65
CA LYS A 865 -43.63 15.11 52.96
C LYS A 865 -43.39 14.79 54.44
N ILE A 866 -42.31 15.30 54.99
CA ILE A 866 -42.00 15.07 56.41
C ILE A 866 -42.68 16.04 57.40
N GLY A 867 -43.49 17.00 56.89
CA GLY A 867 -44.24 17.93 57.70
C GLY A 867 -43.46 19.06 58.37
N TYR A 868 -42.41 19.54 57.66
CA TYR A 868 -41.57 20.63 58.21
C TYR A 868 -41.44 21.81 57.22
N ASN A 869 -41.01 22.94 57.74
CA ASN A 869 -40.75 24.12 56.92
C ASN A 869 -39.42 23.90 56.10
N PRO A 870 -39.44 24.21 54.78
CA PRO A 870 -38.26 24.07 53.94
C PRO A 870 -37.01 24.81 54.45
N THR A 871 -37.16 25.94 55.08
CA THR A 871 -36.09 26.74 55.66
C THR A 871 -35.46 26.05 56.88
N LYS A 872 -36.27 25.47 57.76
CA LYS A 872 -35.75 24.66 58.89
C LYS A 872 -35.05 23.38 58.42
N LEU A 873 -35.59 22.73 57.38
CA LEU A 873 -34.99 21.56 56.82
C LEU A 873 -33.62 21.90 56.18
N SER A 874 -33.53 23.02 55.48
CA SER A 874 -32.26 23.50 54.96
C SER A 874 -31.23 23.82 56.03
N GLN A 875 -31.71 24.39 57.17
CA GLN A 875 -30.84 24.64 58.33
C GLN A 875 -30.35 23.33 58.97
N MET A 876 -31.17 22.30 59.06
CA MET A 876 -30.78 20.98 59.53
C MET A 876 -29.68 20.38 58.64
N PHE A 877 -29.82 20.38 57.29
CA PHE A 877 -28.79 19.90 56.39
C PHE A 877 -27.47 20.65 56.58
N ASN A 878 -27.50 21.97 56.65
CA ASN A 878 -26.30 22.79 56.74
C ASN A 878 -25.66 22.81 58.15
N GLN A 879 -26.47 22.82 59.20
CA GLN A 879 -25.98 22.97 60.57
C GLN A 879 -25.75 21.64 61.30
N TYR A 880 -26.62 20.64 61.05
CA TYR A 880 -26.53 19.34 61.70
C TYR A 880 -25.70 18.36 60.85
N LEU A 881 -26.02 18.23 59.56
CA LEU A 881 -25.32 17.30 58.63
C LEU A 881 -24.07 17.90 58.02
N LYS A 882 -23.82 19.19 58.17
CA LYS A 882 -22.64 19.89 57.61
C LYS A 882 -22.51 19.77 56.09
N GLN A 883 -23.59 19.53 55.37
CA GLN A 883 -23.67 19.42 53.92
C GLN A 883 -24.98 20.03 53.43
N ASN A 884 -25.03 20.42 52.12
CA ASN A 884 -26.26 20.93 51.55
C ASN A 884 -27.18 19.78 51.08
N PHE A 885 -28.45 20.08 50.86
CA PHE A 885 -29.45 19.10 50.42
C PHE A 885 -29.05 18.35 49.15
N PHE A 886 -28.53 19.08 48.14
CA PHE A 886 -28.19 18.48 46.86
C PHE A 886 -27.00 17.53 46.94
N ASP A 887 -26.00 17.86 47.74
CA ASP A 887 -24.84 17.00 47.96
C ASP A 887 -25.25 15.71 48.68
N TYR A 888 -26.17 15.80 49.65
CA TYR A 888 -26.75 14.66 50.36
C TYR A 888 -27.52 13.73 49.42
N ILE A 889 -28.40 14.25 48.55
CA ILE A 889 -29.17 13.46 47.61
C ILE A 889 -28.25 12.83 46.54
N ASN A 890 -27.30 13.59 46.04
CA ASN A 890 -26.39 13.08 45.01
C ASN A 890 -25.48 11.96 45.56
N LYS A 891 -25.12 12.01 46.85
CA LYS A 891 -24.38 10.94 47.49
C LYS A 891 -25.20 9.63 47.52
N LEU A 892 -26.46 9.68 47.89
CA LEU A 892 -27.36 8.51 47.89
C LEU A 892 -27.56 7.93 46.50
N ARG A 893 -27.68 8.80 45.48
CA ARG A 893 -27.77 8.39 44.08
C ARG A 893 -26.50 7.70 43.58
N LEU A 894 -25.35 8.15 44.03
CA LEU A 894 -24.06 7.51 43.67
C LEU A 894 -23.92 6.16 44.38
N GLU A 895 -24.34 6.04 45.63
CA GLU A 895 -24.35 4.76 46.36
C GLU A 895 -25.28 3.76 45.68
N GLU A 896 -26.44 4.18 45.21
CA GLU A 896 -27.37 3.32 44.45
C GLU A 896 -26.78 2.94 43.09
N PHE A 897 -26.08 3.84 42.40
CA PHE A 897 -25.40 3.57 41.15
C PHE A 897 -24.30 2.49 41.33
N LYS A 898 -23.49 2.59 42.36
CA LYS A 898 -22.47 1.59 42.69
C LYS A 898 -23.12 0.23 42.98
N CYS A 899 -24.22 0.21 43.70
CA CYS A 899 -24.94 -1.02 43.99
C CYS A 899 -25.49 -1.69 42.71
N TYR A 900 -25.84 -0.92 41.67
CA TYR A 900 -26.21 -1.49 40.36
C TYR A 900 -24.99 -2.03 39.59
N ILE A 901 -23.83 -1.41 39.69
CA ILE A 901 -22.59 -1.93 39.11
C ILE A 901 -22.15 -3.24 39.83
N GLU A 902 -22.19 -3.28 41.15
CA GLU A 902 -21.88 -4.51 41.93
C GLU A 902 -22.82 -5.69 41.57
N LYS A 903 -24.01 -5.40 41.00
CA LYS A 903 -24.94 -6.40 40.50
C LYS A 903 -24.77 -6.72 39.02
N ASN A 904 -23.67 -6.29 38.41
CA ASN A 904 -23.33 -6.47 36.99
C ASN A 904 -24.42 -5.96 36.02
N MET A 905 -25.13 -4.92 36.37
CA MET A 905 -26.15 -4.33 35.50
C MET A 905 -25.55 -3.53 34.33
N ASP A 906 -24.28 -3.18 34.38
CA ASP A 906 -23.54 -2.54 33.29
C ASP A 906 -23.30 -3.48 32.10
N GLU A 907 -23.46 -4.77 32.26
CA GLU A 907 -23.48 -5.73 31.14
C GLU A 907 -24.78 -5.68 30.33
N GLN A 908 -25.87 -5.21 30.93
CA GLN A 908 -27.22 -5.16 30.34
C GLN A 908 -27.67 -3.74 29.96
N TYR A 909 -27.17 -2.74 30.62
CA TYR A 909 -27.56 -1.34 30.44
C TYR A 909 -26.37 -0.42 30.30
N THR A 910 -26.53 0.62 29.52
CA THR A 910 -25.48 1.64 29.41
C THR A 910 -25.31 2.40 30.72
N ILE A 911 -24.11 2.87 31.00
CA ILE A 911 -23.77 3.71 32.17
C ILE A 911 -24.75 4.89 32.31
N THR A 912 -25.19 5.46 31.20
CA THR A 912 -26.16 6.55 31.18
C THR A 912 -27.55 6.08 31.64
N ALA A 913 -27.99 4.92 31.17
CA ALA A 913 -29.27 4.35 31.56
C ALA A 913 -29.31 4.02 33.07
N ILE A 914 -28.25 3.40 33.60
CA ILE A 914 -28.13 3.12 35.03
C ILE A 914 -28.12 4.43 35.83
N SER A 915 -27.45 5.47 35.36
CA SER A 915 -27.44 6.76 36.06
C SER A 915 -28.82 7.44 36.09
N GLU A 916 -29.62 7.28 35.04
CA GLU A 916 -31.00 7.77 35.00
C GLU A 916 -31.91 6.99 35.95
N MET A 917 -31.73 5.68 36.07
CA MET A 917 -32.47 4.85 37.07
C MET A 917 -32.16 5.28 38.50
N CYS A 918 -30.97 5.77 38.77
CA CYS A 918 -30.56 6.32 40.07
C CYS A 918 -31.09 7.76 40.30
N GLY A 919 -31.77 8.36 39.34
CA GLY A 919 -32.34 9.69 39.45
C GLY A 919 -31.41 10.82 39.01
N PHE A 920 -30.31 10.55 38.33
CA PHE A 920 -29.49 11.59 37.73
C PHE A 920 -30.07 12.08 36.41
N ARG A 921 -29.85 13.36 36.13
CA ARG A 921 -30.02 13.87 34.75
C ARG A 921 -28.73 13.66 33.97
N LYS A 922 -28.83 13.33 32.67
CA LYS A 922 -27.66 13.10 31.78
C LYS A 922 -26.55 14.15 31.90
N SER A 923 -26.96 15.42 32.00
CA SER A 923 -26.00 16.54 32.04
C SER A 923 -25.20 16.67 33.33
N THR A 924 -25.63 16.02 34.42
CA THR A 924 -25.07 16.25 35.77
C THR A 924 -24.34 15.04 36.35
N PHE A 925 -24.65 13.85 35.86
CA PHE A 925 -24.09 12.60 36.40
C PHE A 925 -22.56 12.54 36.40
N PHE A 926 -21.96 12.69 35.21
CA PHE A 926 -20.50 12.52 35.07
C PHE A 926 -19.70 13.54 35.89
N ALA A 927 -20.15 14.77 35.94
CA ALA A 927 -19.52 15.80 36.74
C ALA A 927 -19.67 15.52 38.24
N THR A 928 -20.86 15.05 38.70
CA THR A 928 -21.13 14.69 40.08
C THR A 928 -20.33 13.46 40.48
N PHE A 929 -20.28 12.43 39.66
CA PHE A 929 -19.49 11.21 39.89
C PHE A 929 -18.03 11.56 40.09
N LYS A 930 -17.43 12.32 39.17
CA LYS A 930 -16.04 12.76 39.28
C LYS A 930 -15.78 13.63 40.50
N LYS A 931 -16.76 14.44 40.95
CA LYS A 931 -16.64 15.26 42.15
C LYS A 931 -16.51 14.43 43.44
N PHE A 932 -17.24 13.32 43.54
CA PHE A 932 -17.31 12.52 44.75
C PHE A 932 -16.35 11.34 44.75
N GLU A 933 -16.06 10.75 43.58
CA GLU A 933 -15.21 9.54 43.45
C GLU A 933 -13.81 9.80 42.88
N ASN A 934 -13.53 11.03 42.44
CA ASN A 934 -12.23 11.44 41.82
C ASN A 934 -11.82 10.64 40.56
N CYS A 935 -12.75 9.91 39.96
CA CYS A 935 -12.57 9.18 38.72
C CYS A 935 -13.82 9.25 37.87
N THR A 936 -13.76 8.86 36.60
CA THR A 936 -14.96 8.74 35.77
C THR A 936 -15.71 7.43 36.05
N PRO A 937 -17.01 7.34 35.75
CA PRO A 937 -17.75 6.09 35.92
C PRO A 937 -17.14 4.89 35.17
N ALA A 938 -16.60 5.11 33.97
CA ALA A 938 -15.95 4.06 33.21
C ALA A 938 -14.65 3.59 33.87
N GLU A 939 -13.84 4.49 34.40
CA GLU A 939 -12.63 4.14 35.15
C GLU A 939 -12.97 3.44 36.48
N TYR A 940 -14.11 3.76 37.08
CA TYR A 940 -14.56 3.10 38.31
C TYR A 940 -14.94 1.64 38.03
N ILE A 941 -15.72 1.39 36.98
CA ILE A 941 -16.15 0.04 36.57
C ILE A 941 -14.92 -0.82 36.17
N GLN A 942 -13.93 -0.25 35.48
CA GLN A 942 -12.71 -0.98 35.12
C GLN A 942 -11.82 -1.36 36.34
N LYS A 943 -11.92 -0.63 37.44
CA LYS A 943 -11.16 -0.92 38.66
C LYS A 943 -11.76 -2.03 39.54
N ASP A 944 -13.07 -2.25 39.42
CA ASP A 944 -13.77 -3.29 40.22
C ASP A 944 -13.73 -4.69 39.55
N ILE A 945 -13.17 -4.79 38.30
CA ILE A 945 -12.99 -6.07 37.56
C ILE A 945 -11.64 -6.75 37.90
N HIS A 946 -10.85 -6.19 38.82
CA HIS A 946 -9.56 -6.80 39.24
C HIS A 946 -9.56 -7.21 40.69
#